data_2bfd3c116d8732b62bf24021ba1697a1
#
_entry.id   2bfd3c116d8732b62bf24021ba1697a1
#
_cell.length_a   1.000
_cell.length_b   1.000
_cell.length_c   1.000
_cell.angle_alpha   90.00
_cell.angle_beta   90.00
_cell.angle_gamma   90.00
#
_symmetry.space_group_name_H-M   'P 1'
#
loop_
_entity.id
_entity.type
_entity.pdbx_description
1 polymer ?
#
loop_
_entity_poly.entity_id
_entity_poly.type
_entity_poly.pdbx_seq_one_letter_code
_entity_poly.pdbx_strand_id
1 'polypeptide(L)'
;MTYKNILLGKMRYLILFLIAIQSVLLALVAIFLTGLQYQQSWQSYDHHSGTVTVYLQKLTEEQSQDVFNYFLEQSDLSIWTKRSESSDTGEGLNRIYIDILGSSAGFSDFESTGKIVVSQQQFADLLSHSDNSMTIGLDKGSNNMLYELPDLLFSTPVVIERLDYTFQNTNTINGVYHINGLHDAVSRDNFLLHLSKMSGISVEDLTKESFGSSTDQGIWGIILAISIIVNALILLILFLICVLQSFKHFGTLILLGWDRKELWSALFKNSLLFSIYIIPIISLCSWLLSGWSSFGLSSFILVFAGVSLSVLLLLLIFIIPTIIVYSVSPLAAIHKRLPMKPLMVTCLLFYTLVAGLLIAVSYSLDAPMNQFINNMKVSREWKNVEDMYVISSFVEGDDVGTYAGTTNSLERSMYNFYQRISELPGVYIAQGKFLNQEYLDAVYGTYQHVPKKPFWYLKFSYNYLQDLGIPLSDEELLEMRNGTRLYLLPNTLNTEELEVMKAYLQESITVKPGDLQTNFTENQKFIFKVYQPSRPIFTWSDSISYGTTSENPVIFISTPENLYFMESANLVVSGYNGLLKIRDRETMEQVVSVLETEFPDLTDNRLSFTTVKNFINGLQKDLSYTFYLFGTIIAIIIITMMAIFWSFVLMYRLLFEEKLYVQYFMGFSPWKRYIGVLSLIISFSVMELIVSILVGSKLGIVMTLATFAFQIMLLYFSLFRKEGESIIQSFKE
;
A
#
# COMPACT_ATOMS: atom_id res chain seq x y z
N MET A 1 -20.18 5.17 49.92
CA MET A 1 -20.24 5.03 48.42
C MET A 1 -20.69 6.37 47.91
N THR A 2 -19.81 7.12 47.25
CA THR A 2 -20.11 8.48 46.76
C THR A 2 -21.11 8.36 45.60
N TYR A 3 -22.22 9.11 45.63
CA TYR A 3 -23.24 9.22 44.54
C TYR A 3 -22.64 9.39 43.13
N LYS A 4 -21.42 9.88 43.04
CA LYS A 4 -20.64 9.99 41.77
C LYS A 4 -20.43 8.67 41.04
N ASN A 5 -20.37 7.52 41.74
CA ASN A 5 -20.17 6.22 41.10
C ASN A 5 -21.46 5.55 40.64
N ILE A 6 -22.60 6.07 41.04
CA ILE A 6 -23.92 5.54 40.69
C ILE A 6 -24.37 6.04 39.29
N LEU A 7 -24.01 7.29 38.92
CA LEU A 7 -24.47 7.95 37.71
C LEU A 7 -23.83 7.38 36.41
N LEU A 8 -22.58 6.96 36.45
CA LEU A 8 -21.87 6.44 35.25
C LEU A 8 -21.76 4.92 35.20
N GLY A 9 -21.99 4.22 36.33
CA GLY A 9 -21.99 2.76 36.41
C GLY A 9 -20.77 2.08 35.76
N LYS A 10 -21.00 0.90 35.17
CA LYS A 10 -19.97 0.11 34.43
C LYS A 10 -19.52 0.77 33.14
N MET A 11 -20.30 1.70 32.56
CA MET A 11 -19.98 2.40 31.30
C MET A 11 -18.80 3.37 31.45
N ARG A 12 -18.45 3.75 32.68
CA ARG A 12 -17.33 4.66 32.94
C ARG A 12 -16.00 4.15 32.35
N TYR A 13 -15.71 2.88 32.53
CA TYR A 13 -14.45 2.31 32.01
C TYR A 13 -14.38 2.31 30.50
N LEU A 14 -15.51 2.03 29.83
CA LEU A 14 -15.59 2.10 28.36
C LEU A 14 -15.38 3.52 27.86
N ILE A 15 -16.00 4.52 28.50
CA ILE A 15 -15.84 5.94 28.14
C ILE A 15 -14.36 6.35 28.30
N LEU A 16 -13.74 6.01 29.44
CA LEU A 16 -12.34 6.35 29.68
C LEU A 16 -11.39 5.68 28.66
N PHE A 17 -11.66 4.43 28.31
CA PHE A 17 -10.92 3.70 27.28
C PHE A 17 -11.04 4.38 25.91
N LEU A 18 -12.24 4.80 25.50
CA LEU A 18 -12.47 5.49 24.23
C LEU A 18 -11.84 6.90 24.21
N ILE A 19 -11.81 7.60 25.35
CA ILE A 19 -11.09 8.88 25.48
C ILE A 19 -9.58 8.65 25.27
N ALA A 20 -9.02 7.55 25.80
CA ALA A 20 -7.64 7.18 25.56
C ALA A 20 -7.40 6.89 24.05
N ILE A 21 -8.27 6.11 23.40
CA ILE A 21 -8.21 5.86 21.96
C ILE A 21 -8.26 7.18 21.18
N GLN A 22 -9.15 8.10 21.54
CA GLN A 22 -9.25 9.42 20.89
C GLN A 22 -7.94 10.20 20.95
N SER A 23 -7.28 10.15 22.11
CA SER A 23 -6.00 10.82 22.31
C SER A 23 -4.87 10.15 21.50
N VAL A 24 -4.87 8.83 21.37
CA VAL A 24 -3.93 8.08 20.50
C VAL A 24 -4.15 8.40 19.02
N LEU A 25 -5.40 8.44 18.56
CA LEU A 25 -5.70 8.80 17.17
C LEU A 25 -5.22 10.21 16.83
N LEU A 26 -5.40 11.16 17.76
CA LEU A 26 -4.91 12.53 17.57
C LEU A 26 -3.37 12.61 17.63
N ALA A 27 -2.72 11.78 18.43
CA ALA A 27 -1.27 11.64 18.40
C ALA A 27 -0.78 11.13 17.03
N LEU A 28 -1.43 10.11 16.48
CA LEU A 28 -1.11 9.57 15.15
C LEU A 28 -1.31 10.61 14.04
N VAL A 29 -2.36 11.44 14.13
CA VAL A 29 -2.54 12.56 13.19
C VAL A 29 -1.42 13.59 13.31
N ALA A 30 -1.04 13.96 14.54
CA ALA A 30 0.05 14.90 14.75
C ALA A 30 1.38 14.37 14.18
N ILE A 31 1.68 13.07 14.40
CA ILE A 31 2.85 12.39 13.85
C ILE A 31 2.79 12.33 12.33
N PHE A 32 1.64 12.01 11.76
CA PHE A 32 1.43 11.97 10.32
C PHE A 32 1.64 13.34 9.66
N LEU A 33 1.08 14.41 10.24
CA LEU A 33 1.25 15.78 9.73
C LEU A 33 2.71 16.25 9.82
N THR A 34 3.39 15.91 10.92
CA THR A 34 4.84 16.20 11.05
C THR A 34 5.67 15.37 10.07
N GLY A 35 5.29 14.12 9.80
CA GLY A 35 5.89 13.28 8.76
C GLY A 35 5.75 13.87 7.36
N LEU A 36 4.56 14.35 7.02
CA LEU A 36 4.32 15.08 5.77
C LEU A 36 5.15 16.35 5.67
N GLN A 37 5.24 17.13 6.76
CA GLN A 37 6.06 18.34 6.80
C GLN A 37 7.55 18.01 6.61
N TYR A 38 8.04 16.95 7.24
CA TYR A 38 9.41 16.48 7.05
C TYR A 38 9.69 16.10 5.59
N GLN A 39 8.79 15.36 4.98
CA GLN A 39 8.89 14.96 3.57
C GLN A 39 8.83 16.17 2.63
N GLN A 40 7.92 17.12 2.89
CA GLN A 40 7.83 18.37 2.12
C GLN A 40 9.10 19.22 2.27
N SER A 41 9.72 19.21 3.46
CA SER A 41 10.99 19.91 3.68
C SER A 41 12.11 19.35 2.80
N TRP A 42 12.18 18.01 2.62
CA TRP A 42 13.11 17.40 1.67
C TRP A 42 12.77 17.71 0.22
N GLN A 43 11.49 17.76 -0.12
CA GLN A 43 11.07 18.14 -1.48
C GLN A 43 11.39 19.61 -1.79
N SER A 44 11.20 20.50 -0.83
CA SER A 44 11.41 21.93 -1.00
C SER A 44 12.86 22.38 -0.73
N TYR A 45 13.76 21.45 -0.39
CA TYR A 45 15.19 21.77 -0.18
C TYR A 45 15.86 22.39 -1.43
N ASP A 46 15.25 22.17 -2.60
CA ASP A 46 15.68 22.66 -3.92
C ASP A 46 15.41 24.14 -4.15
N HIS A 47 14.44 24.73 -3.47
CA HIS A 47 13.93 26.07 -3.75
C HIS A 47 14.73 27.18 -3.00
N HIS A 48 16.07 27.08 -3.03
CA HIS A 48 16.89 28.17 -2.53
C HIS A 48 17.03 29.25 -3.62
N SER A 49 17.04 30.51 -3.21
CA SER A 49 17.26 31.63 -4.12
C SER A 49 18.64 31.49 -4.79
N GLY A 50 18.66 31.23 -6.09
CA GLY A 50 19.90 31.03 -6.87
C GLY A 50 20.17 29.58 -7.29
N THR A 51 19.32 28.62 -6.96
CA THR A 51 19.42 27.24 -7.48
C THR A 51 19.01 27.20 -8.95
N VAL A 52 19.83 26.59 -9.78
CA VAL A 52 19.54 26.29 -11.17
C VAL A 52 19.18 24.81 -11.28
N THR A 53 17.99 24.53 -11.76
CA THR A 53 17.56 23.13 -11.99
C THR A 53 17.78 22.78 -13.46
N VAL A 54 18.42 21.64 -13.72
CA VAL A 54 18.66 21.11 -15.05
C VAL A 54 18.15 19.69 -15.18
N TYR A 55 17.60 19.39 -16.35
CA TYR A 55 16.97 18.11 -16.69
C TYR A 55 17.84 17.39 -17.72
N LEU A 56 18.63 16.40 -17.28
CA LEU A 56 19.47 15.57 -18.13
C LEU A 56 18.70 14.30 -18.49
N GLN A 57 18.42 14.11 -19.76
CA GLN A 57 17.65 12.97 -20.24
C GLN A 57 18.22 12.42 -21.54
N LYS A 58 18.21 11.10 -21.69
CA LYS A 58 18.64 10.43 -22.91
C LYS A 58 20.12 10.67 -23.29
N LEU A 59 20.97 10.85 -22.29
CA LEU A 59 22.42 10.93 -22.51
C LEU A 59 22.94 9.54 -22.85
N THR A 60 23.87 9.49 -23.80
CA THR A 60 24.68 8.30 -24.05
C THR A 60 25.74 8.16 -22.94
N GLU A 61 26.40 7.00 -22.83
CA GLU A 61 27.47 6.78 -21.87
C GLU A 61 28.61 7.80 -22.04
N GLU A 62 29.03 8.07 -23.29
CA GLU A 62 30.07 9.07 -23.58
C GLU A 62 29.63 10.48 -23.15
N GLN A 63 28.38 10.87 -23.45
CA GLN A 63 27.83 12.15 -23.00
C GLN A 63 27.69 12.22 -21.47
N SER A 64 27.30 11.12 -20.83
CA SER A 64 27.19 11.01 -19.37
C SER A 64 28.56 11.19 -18.72
N GLN A 65 29.61 10.57 -19.28
CA GLN A 65 30.98 10.72 -18.81
C GLN A 65 31.50 12.16 -19.00
N ASP A 66 31.22 12.80 -20.13
CA ASP A 66 31.64 14.18 -20.40
C ASP A 66 30.95 15.18 -19.46
N VAL A 67 29.66 15.02 -19.24
CA VAL A 67 28.87 15.85 -18.31
C VAL A 67 29.34 15.62 -16.86
N PHE A 68 29.60 14.37 -16.47
CA PHE A 68 30.10 14.07 -15.13
C PHE A 68 31.50 14.65 -14.90
N ASN A 69 32.40 14.55 -15.86
CA ASN A 69 33.72 15.17 -15.79
C ASN A 69 33.62 16.69 -15.68
N TYR A 70 32.70 17.29 -16.43
CA TYR A 70 32.42 18.73 -16.31
C TYR A 70 31.90 19.10 -14.93
N PHE A 71 31.04 18.28 -14.33
CA PHE A 71 30.57 18.52 -12.95
C PHE A 71 31.72 18.40 -11.93
N LEU A 72 32.65 17.47 -12.11
CA LEU A 72 33.85 17.34 -11.26
C LEU A 72 34.79 18.56 -11.36
N GLU A 73 34.90 19.19 -12.53
CA GLU A 73 35.71 20.39 -12.72
C GLU A 73 35.11 21.62 -12.01
N GLN A 74 33.82 21.61 -11.71
CA GLN A 74 33.11 22.69 -11.06
C GLN A 74 33.23 22.62 -9.52
N SER A 75 34.44 22.65 -8.98
CA SER A 75 34.69 22.45 -7.54
C SER A 75 34.01 23.49 -6.63
N ASP A 76 33.64 24.66 -7.17
CA ASP A 76 33.01 25.73 -6.42
C ASP A 76 31.48 25.66 -6.38
N LEU A 77 30.90 24.79 -7.23
CA LEU A 77 29.46 24.59 -7.28
C LEU A 77 29.05 23.42 -6.38
N SER A 78 27.84 23.47 -5.86
CA SER A 78 27.20 22.37 -5.13
C SER A 78 26.14 21.76 -6.02
N ILE A 79 26.31 20.50 -6.38
CA ILE A 79 25.46 19.78 -7.31
C ILE A 79 24.82 18.63 -6.57
N TRP A 80 23.54 18.41 -6.77
CA TRP A 80 22.82 17.30 -6.16
C TRP A 80 21.61 16.88 -6.97
N THR A 81 21.22 15.62 -6.81
CA THR A 81 20.04 15.02 -7.45
C THR A 81 19.29 14.16 -6.46
N LYS A 82 18.02 13.91 -6.74
CA LYS A 82 17.16 12.98 -5.99
C LYS A 82 16.75 11.83 -6.88
N ARG A 83 16.82 10.63 -6.33
CA ARG A 83 16.27 9.42 -6.95
C ARG A 83 15.50 8.59 -5.93
N SER A 84 14.47 7.90 -6.38
CA SER A 84 13.69 6.98 -5.55
C SER A 84 13.99 5.56 -6.00
N GLU A 85 14.46 4.72 -5.10
CA GLU A 85 14.73 3.32 -5.37
C GLU A 85 13.90 2.43 -4.42
N SER A 86 13.45 1.30 -4.93
CA SER A 86 12.89 0.25 -4.07
C SER A 86 14.05 -0.49 -3.39
N SER A 87 13.94 -0.72 -2.09
CA SER A 87 15.00 -1.39 -1.33
C SER A 87 15.30 -2.79 -1.85
N ASP A 88 16.57 -3.10 -2.13
CA ASP A 88 17.08 -4.44 -2.53
C ASP A 88 16.83 -5.54 -1.49
N THR A 89 16.53 -5.18 -0.25
CA THR A 89 16.35 -6.13 0.85
C THR A 89 14.99 -6.85 0.84
N GLY A 90 14.17 -6.72 -0.20
CA GLY A 90 12.85 -7.35 -0.28
C GLY A 90 11.85 -6.80 0.77
N GLU A 91 12.21 -5.73 1.47
CA GLU A 91 11.35 -5.11 2.49
C GLU A 91 10.27 -4.18 1.90
N GLY A 92 10.25 -3.95 0.58
CA GLY A 92 9.22 -3.15 -0.10
C GLY A 92 9.18 -1.66 0.31
N LEU A 93 10.20 -1.17 1.02
CA LEU A 93 10.30 0.22 1.44
C LEU A 93 10.99 1.03 0.34
N ASN A 94 10.26 1.93 -0.28
CA ASN A 94 10.87 2.94 -1.15
C ASN A 94 11.82 3.81 -0.31
N ARG A 95 13.03 4.03 -0.82
CA ARG A 95 14.03 4.95 -0.22
C ARG A 95 14.23 6.14 -1.14
N ILE A 96 14.53 7.29 -0.55
CA ILE A 96 14.94 8.47 -1.29
C ILE A 96 16.45 8.59 -1.15
N TYR A 97 17.16 8.49 -2.25
CA TYR A 97 18.59 8.78 -2.33
C TYR A 97 18.81 10.22 -2.77
N ILE A 98 19.75 10.89 -2.12
CA ILE A 98 20.20 12.25 -2.48
C ILE A 98 21.68 12.14 -2.76
N ASP A 99 22.04 12.25 -4.03
CA ASP A 99 23.44 12.18 -4.48
C ASP A 99 24.01 13.59 -4.54
N ILE A 100 25.16 13.81 -3.90
CA ILE A 100 25.79 15.13 -3.76
C ILE A 100 27.21 15.15 -4.36
N LEU A 101 27.59 16.30 -4.93
CA LEU A 101 28.92 16.53 -5.51
C LEU A 101 29.36 17.98 -5.34
N GLY A 102 30.68 18.22 -5.33
CA GLY A 102 31.28 19.54 -5.41
C GLY A 102 31.48 20.21 -4.04
N SER A 103 31.20 21.50 -3.94
CA SER A 103 31.42 22.28 -2.73
C SER A 103 30.33 22.09 -1.68
N SER A 104 30.73 21.96 -0.42
CA SER A 104 29.77 21.98 0.70
C SER A 104 29.20 23.40 0.98
N ALA A 105 29.77 24.46 0.39
CA ALA A 105 29.37 25.85 0.66
C ALA A 105 27.93 26.17 0.16
N GLY A 106 27.46 25.50 -0.88
CA GLY A 106 26.11 25.70 -1.41
C GLY A 106 25.05 24.77 -0.79
N PHE A 107 25.44 23.86 0.10
CA PHE A 107 24.49 23.10 0.90
C PHE A 107 24.20 23.84 2.19
N SER A 108 22.97 24.24 2.40
CA SER A 108 22.51 24.79 3.68
C SER A 108 22.22 23.68 4.68
N ASP A 109 22.18 24.05 5.95
CA ASP A 109 21.67 23.14 6.98
C ASP A 109 20.25 22.68 6.61
N PHE A 110 20.03 21.37 6.59
CA PHE A 110 18.67 20.84 6.44
C PHE A 110 18.00 20.87 7.81
N GLU A 111 17.01 21.75 7.93
CA GLU A 111 16.25 21.94 9.15
C GLU A 111 14.82 21.42 8.99
N SER A 112 14.34 20.65 9.95
CA SER A 112 12.94 20.25 10.05
C SER A 112 12.48 20.34 11.50
N THR A 113 11.26 20.82 11.71
CA THR A 113 10.64 20.98 13.05
C THR A 113 11.50 21.75 14.06
N GLY A 114 12.27 22.73 13.58
CA GLY A 114 13.15 23.57 14.41
C GLY A 114 14.42 22.88 14.90
N LYS A 115 14.85 21.80 14.23
CA LYS A 115 16.12 21.13 14.48
C LYS A 115 16.87 20.89 13.18
N ILE A 116 18.18 21.12 13.20
CA ILE A 116 19.07 20.74 12.12
C ILE A 116 19.17 19.22 12.12
N VAL A 117 18.75 18.59 11.02
CA VAL A 117 18.78 17.14 10.78
C VAL A 117 20.09 16.75 10.13
N VAL A 118 20.51 17.52 9.11
CA VAL A 118 21.81 17.40 8.49
C VAL A 118 22.43 18.80 8.44
N SER A 119 23.61 18.96 9.02
CA SER A 119 24.33 20.22 9.00
C SER A 119 25.24 20.33 7.77
N GLN A 120 25.56 21.56 7.38
CA GLN A 120 26.53 21.84 6.31
C GLN A 120 27.87 21.11 6.56
N GLN A 121 28.29 21.01 7.82
CA GLN A 121 29.51 20.29 8.17
C GLN A 121 29.43 18.80 7.89
N GLN A 122 28.27 18.15 8.11
CA GLN A 122 28.08 16.73 7.78
C GLN A 122 28.13 16.49 6.26
N PHE A 123 27.59 17.41 5.46
CA PHE A 123 27.79 17.37 4.01
C PHE A 123 29.28 17.53 3.63
N ALA A 124 30.00 18.44 4.29
CA ALA A 124 31.45 18.62 4.07
C ALA A 124 32.24 17.35 4.45
N ASP A 125 31.92 16.75 5.58
CA ASP A 125 32.56 15.52 6.06
C ASP A 125 32.34 14.36 5.07
N LEU A 126 31.12 14.23 4.52
CA LEU A 126 30.81 13.21 3.50
C LEU A 126 31.58 13.45 2.19
N LEU A 127 31.59 14.71 1.70
CA LEU A 127 32.28 15.06 0.46
C LEU A 127 33.81 14.96 0.56
N SER A 128 34.39 15.17 1.74
CA SER A 128 35.84 15.11 1.97
C SER A 128 36.34 13.74 2.42
N HIS A 129 35.43 12.78 2.65
CA HIS A 129 35.82 11.44 3.11
C HIS A 129 36.61 10.69 2.02
N SER A 130 37.63 9.93 2.44
CA SER A 130 38.51 9.19 1.52
C SER A 130 37.80 8.01 0.82
N ASP A 131 36.82 7.42 1.49
CA ASP A 131 35.97 6.36 0.95
C ASP A 131 34.68 7.00 0.42
N ASN A 132 34.47 6.90 -0.90
CA ASN A 132 33.32 7.49 -1.57
C ASN A 132 32.02 6.68 -1.38
N SER A 133 32.12 5.44 -0.88
CA SER A 133 30.96 4.58 -0.57
C SER A 133 30.25 4.93 0.75
N MET A 134 30.79 5.90 1.52
CA MET A 134 30.18 6.32 2.78
C MET A 134 28.90 7.11 2.55
N THR A 135 27.94 6.91 3.47
CA THR A 135 26.60 7.51 3.37
C THR A 135 26.18 8.23 4.66
N ILE A 136 25.22 9.15 4.53
CA ILE A 136 24.45 9.70 5.66
C ILE A 136 23.03 9.12 5.52
N GLY A 137 22.55 8.40 6.53
CA GLY A 137 21.20 7.83 6.56
C GLY A 137 21.15 6.39 7.00
N LEU A 138 19.96 5.80 6.94
CA LEU A 138 19.69 4.48 7.44
C LEU A 138 19.96 3.43 6.35
N ASP A 139 21.12 2.85 6.35
CA ASP A 139 21.40 1.64 5.58
C ASP A 139 21.51 0.44 6.53
N LYS A 140 20.39 -0.28 6.70
CA LYS A 140 20.34 -1.46 7.57
C LYS A 140 21.20 -2.59 6.97
N GLY A 141 22.46 -2.59 7.27
CA GLY A 141 23.35 -3.69 6.95
C GLY A 141 24.70 -3.31 6.36
N SER A 142 24.98 -2.05 6.03
CA SER A 142 26.28 -1.60 5.58
C SER A 142 27.14 -1.02 6.72
N ASN A 143 28.42 -1.35 6.71
CA ASN A 143 29.41 -0.73 7.60
C ASN A 143 29.81 0.71 7.15
N ASN A 144 29.15 1.24 6.11
CA ASN A 144 29.56 2.45 5.39
C ASN A 144 28.75 3.68 5.77
N MET A 145 28.19 3.76 6.96
CA MET A 145 27.41 4.90 7.43
C MET A 145 28.26 5.86 8.29
N LEU A 146 28.37 7.13 7.87
CA LEU A 146 29.01 8.19 8.63
C LEU A 146 28.12 8.75 9.74
N TYR A 147 26.88 9.06 9.40
CA TYR A 147 25.89 9.65 10.29
C TYR A 147 24.54 8.99 10.10
N GLU A 148 23.84 8.74 11.20
CA GLU A 148 22.51 8.16 11.21
C GLU A 148 21.43 9.23 11.01
N LEU A 149 20.46 8.98 10.12
CA LEU A 149 19.22 9.75 10.03
C LEU A 149 18.11 9.08 10.81
N PRO A 150 17.17 9.85 11.37
CA PRO A 150 16.09 9.29 12.17
C PRO A 150 15.12 8.47 11.31
N ASP A 151 14.81 7.26 11.79
CA ASP A 151 13.73 6.43 11.22
C ASP A 151 12.39 6.90 11.81
N LEU A 152 11.57 7.52 11.00
CA LEU A 152 10.35 8.20 11.42
C LEU A 152 9.11 7.47 10.92
N LEU A 153 8.17 7.26 11.82
CA LEU A 153 6.86 6.71 11.45
C LEU A 153 6.14 7.66 10.47
N PHE A 154 5.62 7.14 9.38
CA PHE A 154 4.99 7.85 8.26
C PHE A 154 5.92 8.72 7.40
N SER A 155 7.22 8.48 7.43
CA SER A 155 8.14 9.12 6.48
C SER A 155 8.89 8.08 5.65
N THR A 156 9.28 8.47 4.45
CA THR A 156 10.16 7.66 3.61
C THR A 156 11.60 7.83 4.09
N PRO A 157 12.35 6.74 4.32
CA PRO A 157 13.76 6.83 4.68
C PRO A 157 14.57 7.58 3.61
N VAL A 158 15.51 8.41 4.05
CA VAL A 158 16.40 9.18 3.18
C VAL A 158 17.82 8.71 3.39
N VAL A 159 18.57 8.56 2.30
CA VAL A 159 20.00 8.25 2.29
C VAL A 159 20.70 9.33 1.45
N ILE A 160 21.78 9.90 1.99
CA ILE A 160 22.59 10.87 1.26
C ILE A 160 23.92 10.21 0.94
N GLU A 161 24.28 10.18 -0.32
CA GLU A 161 25.54 9.58 -0.81
C GLU A 161 26.25 10.50 -1.80
N ARG A 162 27.45 10.13 -2.19
CA ARG A 162 28.23 10.91 -3.13
C ARG A 162 27.86 10.52 -4.56
N LEU A 163 27.68 11.52 -5.42
CA LEU A 163 27.35 11.34 -6.83
C LEU A 163 28.46 10.58 -7.60
N ASP A 164 29.74 10.75 -7.20
CA ASP A 164 30.84 9.99 -7.80
C ASP A 164 30.76 8.49 -7.50
N TYR A 165 30.30 8.08 -6.33
CA TYR A 165 30.00 6.69 -6.02
C TYR A 165 28.85 6.14 -6.86
N THR A 166 27.76 6.90 -6.94
CA THR A 166 26.60 6.53 -7.77
C THR A 166 27.01 6.41 -9.24
N PHE A 167 27.75 7.39 -9.77
CA PHE A 167 28.19 7.37 -11.15
C PHE A 167 29.12 6.18 -11.46
N GLN A 168 30.06 5.82 -10.58
CA GLN A 168 30.90 4.63 -10.74
C GLN A 168 30.13 3.31 -10.83
N ASN A 169 28.96 3.28 -10.19
CA ASN A 169 28.10 2.09 -10.17
C ASN A 169 27.03 2.05 -11.27
N THR A 170 26.69 3.20 -11.88
CA THR A 170 25.58 3.30 -12.84
C THR A 170 26.00 3.75 -14.23
N ASN A 171 27.19 4.35 -14.37
CA ASN A 171 27.72 5.00 -15.59
C ASN A 171 26.75 6.00 -16.23
N THR A 172 25.74 6.46 -15.49
CA THR A 172 24.72 7.39 -15.99
C THR A 172 24.61 8.63 -15.11
N ILE A 173 24.31 9.75 -15.76
CA ILE A 173 24.03 11.03 -15.12
C ILE A 173 22.63 11.55 -15.54
N ASN A 174 21.78 10.69 -16.06
CA ASN A 174 20.42 11.06 -16.37
C ASN A 174 19.65 11.35 -15.06
N GLY A 175 18.93 12.47 -15.02
CA GLY A 175 18.18 12.87 -13.84
C GLY A 175 17.91 14.36 -13.78
N VAL A 176 17.33 14.80 -12.65
CA VAL A 176 17.10 16.20 -12.33
C VAL A 176 18.17 16.66 -11.36
N TYR A 177 18.99 17.61 -11.78
CA TYR A 177 20.09 18.15 -10.99
C TYR A 177 19.81 19.56 -10.54
N HIS A 178 20.12 19.83 -9.28
CA HIS A 178 20.01 21.12 -8.65
C HIS A 178 21.42 21.64 -8.40
N ILE A 179 21.71 22.85 -8.90
CA ILE A 179 23.04 23.42 -8.91
C ILE A 179 23.00 24.75 -8.17
N ASN A 180 23.76 24.85 -7.09
CA ASN A 180 23.93 26.03 -6.26
C ASN A 180 25.32 26.64 -6.47
N GLY A 181 25.43 27.99 -6.41
CA GLY A 181 26.67 28.71 -6.58
C GLY A 181 26.74 29.58 -7.85
N LEU A 182 25.75 29.49 -8.73
CA LEU A 182 25.62 30.30 -9.93
C LEU A 182 24.91 31.65 -9.61
N HIS A 183 25.64 32.58 -9.00
CA HIS A 183 25.05 33.82 -8.45
C HIS A 183 24.75 34.90 -9.49
N ASP A 184 25.44 34.88 -10.63
CA ASP A 184 25.27 35.89 -11.70
C ASP A 184 24.72 35.27 -12.98
N ALA A 185 23.95 36.04 -13.73
CA ALA A 185 23.32 35.58 -14.97
C ALA A 185 24.32 35.09 -16.03
N VAL A 186 25.48 35.71 -16.08
CA VAL A 186 26.54 35.37 -17.06
C VAL A 186 27.15 33.99 -16.74
N SER A 187 27.44 33.70 -15.49
CA SER A 187 27.97 32.40 -15.06
C SER A 187 26.94 31.31 -15.29
N ARG A 188 25.67 31.59 -15.00
CA ARG A 188 24.56 30.68 -15.28
C ARG A 188 24.42 30.38 -16.77
N ASP A 189 24.37 31.41 -17.62
CA ASP A 189 24.19 31.20 -19.07
C ASP A 189 25.39 30.47 -19.66
N ASN A 190 26.60 30.76 -19.23
CA ASN A 190 27.82 30.05 -19.63
C ASN A 190 27.79 28.57 -19.20
N PHE A 191 27.39 28.31 -17.98
CA PHE A 191 27.22 26.93 -17.48
C PHE A 191 26.23 26.14 -18.31
N LEU A 192 25.04 26.69 -18.56
CA LEU A 192 23.98 26.03 -19.36
C LEU A 192 24.43 25.85 -20.82
N LEU A 193 25.16 26.78 -21.40
CA LEU A 193 25.70 26.65 -22.77
C LEU A 193 26.74 25.53 -22.87
N HIS A 194 27.62 25.39 -21.88
CA HIS A 194 28.60 24.30 -21.85
C HIS A 194 27.92 22.95 -21.64
N LEU A 195 26.95 22.88 -20.73
CA LEU A 195 26.17 21.67 -20.46
C LEU A 195 25.38 21.26 -21.72
N SER A 196 24.78 22.21 -22.43
CA SER A 196 24.07 21.97 -23.68
C SER A 196 24.98 21.40 -24.78
N LYS A 197 26.22 21.87 -24.84
CA LYS A 197 27.22 21.37 -25.81
C LYS A 197 27.62 19.90 -25.52
N MET A 198 27.82 19.54 -24.26
CA MET A 198 28.26 18.21 -23.86
C MET A 198 27.10 17.21 -23.90
N SER A 199 25.94 17.60 -23.40
CA SER A 199 24.75 16.75 -23.38
C SER A 199 24.07 16.61 -24.74
N GLY A 200 24.29 17.55 -25.68
CA GLY A 200 23.52 17.62 -26.93
C GLY A 200 22.08 18.07 -26.76
N ILE A 201 21.67 18.47 -25.55
CA ILE A 201 20.31 18.92 -25.23
C ILE A 201 20.25 20.46 -25.36
N SER A 202 19.18 21.00 -25.94
CA SER A 202 19.04 22.47 -26.02
C SER A 202 18.93 23.11 -24.64
N VAL A 203 19.40 24.35 -24.47
CA VAL A 203 19.29 25.08 -23.19
C VAL A 203 17.82 25.20 -22.73
N GLU A 204 16.89 25.32 -23.68
CA GLU A 204 15.46 25.38 -23.39
C GLU A 204 14.94 24.05 -22.80
N ASP A 205 15.35 22.93 -23.38
CA ASP A 205 14.98 21.59 -22.89
C ASP A 205 15.68 21.23 -21.59
N LEU A 206 16.94 21.68 -21.38
CA LEU A 206 17.65 21.51 -20.10
C LEU A 206 16.95 22.17 -18.91
N THR A 207 16.21 23.27 -19.15
CA THR A 207 15.53 24.05 -18.11
C THR A 207 14.03 23.85 -18.04
N LYS A 208 13.48 23.04 -18.95
CA LYS A 208 12.05 22.78 -19.03
C LYS A 208 11.62 21.77 -17.97
N GLU A 209 10.73 22.19 -17.07
CA GLU A 209 10.16 21.31 -16.06
C GLU A 209 9.51 20.07 -16.66
N SER A 210 9.94 18.90 -16.20
CA SER A 210 9.32 17.62 -16.49
C SER A 210 8.31 17.32 -15.38
N PHE A 211 7.03 17.27 -15.72
CA PHE A 211 5.97 16.93 -14.77
C PHE A 211 6.01 15.42 -14.44
N GLY A 212 6.45 15.11 -13.22
CA GLY A 212 6.28 13.78 -12.62
C GLY A 212 5.04 13.74 -11.72
N SER A 213 4.30 12.64 -11.72
CA SER A 213 3.18 12.45 -10.79
C SER A 213 3.72 12.05 -9.41
N SER A 214 3.37 12.80 -8.37
CA SER A 214 3.63 12.41 -6.99
C SER A 214 2.66 11.33 -6.54
N THR A 215 3.16 10.28 -5.88
CA THR A 215 2.39 9.15 -5.38
C THR A 215 1.63 9.47 -4.07
N ASP A 216 0.47 8.86 -3.98
CA ASP A 216 -0.55 8.85 -2.94
C ASP A 216 -0.07 8.75 -1.47
N GLN A 217 0.10 9.89 -0.82
CA GLN A 217 0.21 9.94 0.65
C GLN A 217 -1.11 10.34 1.33
N GLY A 218 -2.14 10.71 0.57
CA GLY A 218 -3.41 11.22 1.09
C GLY A 218 -4.27 10.18 1.82
N ILE A 219 -4.13 8.91 1.53
CA ILE A 219 -4.98 7.84 2.07
C ILE A 219 -4.89 7.75 3.60
N TRP A 220 -3.70 7.83 4.19
CA TRP A 220 -3.49 7.77 5.64
C TRP A 220 -4.20 8.88 6.40
N GLY A 221 -4.16 10.10 5.87
CA GLY A 221 -4.85 11.26 6.45
C GLY A 221 -6.37 11.07 6.49
N ILE A 222 -6.95 10.55 5.42
CA ILE A 222 -8.39 10.26 5.31
C ILE A 222 -8.79 9.20 6.32
N ILE A 223 -8.02 8.13 6.45
CA ILE A 223 -8.28 7.03 7.37
C ILE A 223 -8.25 7.50 8.82
N LEU A 224 -7.25 8.27 9.21
CA LEU A 224 -7.14 8.82 10.56
C LEU A 224 -8.29 9.79 10.85
N ALA A 225 -8.67 10.65 9.90
CA ALA A 225 -9.80 11.58 10.05
C ALA A 225 -11.11 10.82 10.26
N ILE A 226 -11.39 9.80 9.46
CA ILE A 226 -12.60 8.96 9.64
C ILE A 226 -12.59 8.29 11.01
N SER A 227 -11.46 7.74 11.46
CA SER A 227 -11.33 7.07 12.76
C SER A 227 -11.63 8.02 13.92
N ILE A 228 -11.16 9.28 13.84
CA ILE A 228 -11.43 10.32 14.86
C ILE A 228 -12.92 10.65 14.91
N ILE A 229 -13.56 10.86 13.74
CA ILE A 229 -14.99 11.18 13.65
C ILE A 229 -15.83 10.05 14.23
N VAL A 230 -15.54 8.81 13.85
CA VAL A 230 -16.24 7.63 14.34
C VAL A 230 -16.11 7.53 15.87
N ASN A 231 -14.91 7.63 16.41
CA ASN A 231 -14.70 7.54 17.86
C ASN A 231 -15.39 8.69 18.61
N ALA A 232 -15.40 9.92 18.06
CA ALA A 232 -16.10 11.06 18.63
C ALA A 232 -17.62 10.81 18.68
N LEU A 233 -18.21 10.23 17.63
CA LEU A 233 -19.62 9.85 17.59
C LEU A 233 -19.97 8.79 18.64
N ILE A 234 -19.09 7.81 18.83
CA ILE A 234 -19.25 6.80 19.90
C ILE A 234 -19.29 7.48 21.26
N LEU A 235 -18.32 8.34 21.55
CA LEU A 235 -18.27 9.06 22.81
C LEU A 235 -19.52 9.91 23.06
N LEU A 236 -19.98 10.63 22.02
CA LEU A 236 -21.22 11.41 22.11
C LEU A 236 -22.42 10.55 22.53
N ILE A 237 -22.59 9.40 21.85
CA ILE A 237 -23.70 8.49 22.14
C ILE A 237 -23.59 7.91 23.55
N LEU A 238 -22.41 7.50 23.98
CA LEU A 238 -22.20 6.97 25.31
C LEU A 238 -22.51 8.02 26.40
N PHE A 239 -22.13 9.28 26.19
CA PHE A 239 -22.50 10.36 27.10
C PHE A 239 -24.00 10.63 27.11
N LEU A 240 -24.66 10.58 25.95
CA LEU A 240 -26.14 10.69 25.88
C LEU A 240 -26.83 9.57 26.67
N ILE A 241 -26.31 8.32 26.55
CA ILE A 241 -26.85 7.20 27.33
C ILE A 241 -26.65 7.43 28.82
N CYS A 242 -25.45 7.86 29.25
CA CYS A 242 -25.19 8.15 30.64
C CYS A 242 -26.15 9.22 31.21
N VAL A 243 -26.40 10.30 30.48
CA VAL A 243 -27.36 11.33 30.87
C VAL A 243 -28.75 10.74 31.00
N LEU A 244 -29.20 9.93 30.03
CA LEU A 244 -30.51 9.30 30.04
C LEU A 244 -30.72 8.32 31.20
N GLN A 245 -29.74 7.48 31.49
CA GLN A 245 -29.77 6.55 32.62
C GLN A 245 -29.77 7.27 33.96
N SER A 246 -29.06 8.39 34.04
CA SER A 246 -29.00 9.22 35.26
C SER A 246 -30.25 10.06 35.48
N PHE A 247 -31.14 10.13 34.50
CA PHE A 247 -32.28 11.03 34.51
C PHE A 247 -33.24 10.78 35.68
N LYS A 248 -33.49 9.52 36.06
CA LYS A 248 -34.30 9.15 37.23
C LYS A 248 -33.73 9.75 38.53
N HIS A 249 -32.40 9.83 38.63
CA HIS A 249 -31.72 10.38 39.81
C HIS A 249 -31.67 11.92 39.78
N PHE A 250 -31.78 12.57 38.60
CA PHE A 250 -31.75 14.04 38.51
C PHE A 250 -32.92 14.68 39.25
N GLY A 251 -34.14 14.14 39.09
CA GLY A 251 -35.30 14.64 39.77
C GLY A 251 -35.15 14.63 41.29
N THR A 252 -34.69 13.52 41.84
CA THR A 252 -34.43 13.37 43.29
C THR A 252 -33.28 14.25 43.77
N LEU A 253 -32.18 14.36 43.00
CA LEU A 253 -31.03 15.19 43.38
C LEU A 253 -31.38 16.69 43.37
N ILE A 254 -32.16 17.16 42.38
CA ILE A 254 -32.63 18.55 42.32
C ILE A 254 -33.56 18.86 43.49
N LEU A 255 -34.45 17.94 43.86
CA LEU A 255 -35.25 18.08 45.06
C LEU A 255 -34.48 18.13 46.37
N LEU A 256 -33.34 17.45 46.40
CA LEU A 256 -32.38 17.48 47.51
C LEU A 256 -31.47 18.73 47.50
N GLY A 257 -31.72 19.68 46.59
CA GLY A 257 -31.01 20.96 46.51
C GLY A 257 -29.78 20.98 45.62
N TRP A 258 -29.55 19.95 44.78
CA TRP A 258 -28.44 19.96 43.85
C TRP A 258 -28.68 20.94 42.70
N ASP A 259 -27.71 21.81 42.44
CA ASP A 259 -27.71 22.69 41.27
C ASP A 259 -27.34 21.92 40.00
N ARG A 260 -27.80 22.45 38.86
CA ARG A 260 -27.49 21.88 37.52
C ARG A 260 -25.98 21.78 37.23
N LYS A 261 -25.19 22.73 37.78
CA LYS A 261 -23.72 22.70 37.70
C LYS A 261 -23.12 21.50 38.43
N GLU A 262 -23.72 21.12 39.57
CA GLU A 262 -23.27 19.95 40.34
C GLU A 262 -23.57 18.64 39.60
N LEU A 263 -24.76 18.56 38.97
CA LEU A 263 -25.12 17.43 38.12
C LEU A 263 -24.21 17.31 36.92
N TRP A 264 -23.90 18.40 36.24
CA TRP A 264 -22.94 18.45 35.16
C TRP A 264 -21.55 17.97 35.61
N SER A 265 -21.07 18.51 36.73
CA SER A 265 -19.77 18.12 37.30
C SER A 265 -19.73 16.65 37.67
N ALA A 266 -20.80 16.09 38.19
CA ALA A 266 -20.84 14.65 38.55
C ALA A 266 -20.77 13.74 37.34
N LEU A 267 -21.31 14.14 36.18
CA LEU A 267 -21.30 13.37 34.95
C LEU A 267 -19.98 13.51 34.17
N PHE A 268 -19.51 14.74 33.98
CA PHE A 268 -18.47 15.02 32.95
C PHE A 268 -17.10 15.32 33.53
N LYS A 269 -17.00 15.84 34.77
CA LYS A 269 -15.73 16.28 35.37
C LYS A 269 -14.66 15.19 35.39
N ASN A 270 -15.04 13.96 35.74
CA ASN A 270 -14.06 12.86 35.84
C ASN A 270 -13.51 12.46 34.46
N SER A 271 -14.34 12.49 33.42
CA SER A 271 -13.94 12.21 32.04
C SER A 271 -13.02 13.33 31.49
N LEU A 272 -13.33 14.58 31.82
CA LEU A 272 -12.50 15.73 31.46
C LEU A 272 -11.13 15.67 32.17
N LEU A 273 -11.11 15.42 33.47
CA LEU A 273 -9.86 15.27 34.22
C LEU A 273 -9.01 14.12 33.70
N PHE A 274 -9.65 12.98 33.39
CA PHE A 274 -8.93 11.84 32.80
C PHE A 274 -8.31 12.21 31.46
N SER A 275 -9.04 12.92 30.56
CA SER A 275 -8.52 13.39 29.30
C SER A 275 -7.29 14.29 29.50
N ILE A 276 -7.29 15.18 30.49
CA ILE A 276 -6.15 16.06 30.81
C ILE A 276 -4.96 15.24 31.33
N TYR A 277 -5.18 14.28 32.22
CA TYR A 277 -4.09 13.47 32.79
C TYR A 277 -3.47 12.49 31.82
N ILE A 278 -4.23 12.00 30.84
CA ILE A 278 -3.72 11.01 29.87
C ILE A 278 -2.88 11.67 28.74
N ILE A 279 -3.08 12.98 28.47
CA ILE A 279 -2.36 13.71 27.42
C ILE A 279 -0.84 13.57 27.55
N PRO A 280 -0.20 13.90 28.69
CA PRO A 280 1.25 13.82 28.77
C PRO A 280 1.78 12.39 28.62
N ILE A 281 1.02 11.39 29.07
CA ILE A 281 1.40 9.98 28.95
C ILE A 281 1.37 9.54 27.48
N ILE A 282 0.25 9.79 26.81
CA ILE A 282 0.11 9.41 25.39
C ILE A 282 1.10 10.20 24.52
N SER A 283 1.26 11.51 24.78
CA SER A 283 2.22 12.32 24.03
C SER A 283 3.65 11.80 24.18
N LEU A 284 4.05 11.44 25.40
CA LEU A 284 5.39 10.90 25.65
C LEU A 284 5.59 9.53 24.99
N CYS A 285 4.62 8.61 25.16
CA CYS A 285 4.70 7.29 24.55
C CYS A 285 4.73 7.38 23.01
N SER A 286 3.83 8.16 22.43
CA SER A 286 3.75 8.33 20.97
C SER A 286 5.01 8.98 20.40
N TRP A 287 5.56 9.98 21.08
CA TRP A 287 6.79 10.65 20.68
C TRP A 287 8.00 9.72 20.71
N LEU A 288 8.12 8.87 21.74
CA LEU A 288 9.21 7.89 21.84
C LEU A 288 9.09 6.77 20.81
N LEU A 289 7.88 6.22 20.62
CA LEU A 289 7.65 5.07 19.74
C LEU A 289 7.67 5.41 18.25
N SER A 290 7.46 6.66 17.89
CA SER A 290 7.41 7.11 16.49
C SER A 290 8.76 7.53 15.90
N GLY A 291 9.86 7.46 16.67
CA GLY A 291 11.18 7.93 16.24
C GLY A 291 11.38 9.46 16.32
N TRP A 292 10.30 10.23 16.57
CA TRP A 292 10.36 11.69 16.66
C TRP A 292 11.12 12.22 17.87
N SER A 293 11.50 11.35 18.81
CA SER A 293 12.38 11.70 19.94
C SER A 293 13.74 12.23 19.49
N SER A 294 14.22 11.83 18.33
CA SER A 294 15.45 12.34 17.72
C SER A 294 15.42 13.85 17.44
N PHE A 295 14.23 14.44 17.22
CA PHE A 295 14.05 15.89 16.99
C PHE A 295 13.97 16.74 18.27
N GLY A 296 14.06 16.11 19.45
CA GLY A 296 14.10 16.80 20.73
C GLY A 296 12.75 17.42 21.13
N LEU A 297 12.81 18.51 21.91
CA LEU A 297 11.64 19.09 22.57
C LEU A 297 10.64 19.73 21.59
N SER A 298 11.08 20.22 20.45
CA SER A 298 10.20 20.86 19.44
C SER A 298 9.17 19.88 18.89
N SER A 299 9.59 18.67 18.52
CA SER A 299 8.69 17.61 18.05
C SER A 299 7.75 17.12 19.14
N PHE A 300 8.23 17.04 20.40
CA PHE A 300 7.37 16.72 21.53
C PHE A 300 6.24 17.74 21.71
N ILE A 301 6.55 19.04 21.60
CA ILE A 301 5.55 20.11 21.71
C ILE A 301 4.47 19.98 20.62
N LEU A 302 4.85 19.63 19.39
CA LEU A 302 3.90 19.41 18.28
C LEU A 302 2.97 18.23 18.56
N VAL A 303 3.52 17.10 18.99
CA VAL A 303 2.72 15.92 19.37
C VAL A 303 1.83 16.24 20.57
N PHE A 304 2.35 16.91 21.58
CA PHE A 304 1.58 17.32 22.76
C PHE A 304 0.43 18.28 22.40
N ALA A 305 0.69 19.27 21.54
CA ALA A 305 -0.35 20.16 21.06
C ALA A 305 -1.45 19.41 20.29
N GLY A 306 -1.06 18.47 19.40
CA GLY A 306 -2.00 17.61 18.68
C GLY A 306 -2.87 16.78 19.61
N VAL A 307 -2.26 16.10 20.58
CA VAL A 307 -3.00 15.30 21.58
C VAL A 307 -3.90 16.17 22.45
N SER A 308 -3.49 17.41 22.77
CA SER A 308 -4.28 18.35 23.57
C SER A 308 -5.62 18.74 22.89
N LEU A 309 -5.72 18.62 21.55
CA LEU A 309 -6.99 18.78 20.85
C LEU A 309 -8.06 17.79 21.31
N SER A 310 -7.69 16.67 21.96
CA SER A 310 -8.63 15.70 22.52
C SER A 310 -9.55 16.33 23.56
N VAL A 311 -9.05 17.29 24.35
CA VAL A 311 -9.88 18.02 25.33
C VAL A 311 -10.89 18.92 24.63
N LEU A 312 -10.48 19.66 23.59
CA LEU A 312 -11.37 20.51 22.81
C LEU A 312 -12.47 19.68 22.15
N LEU A 313 -12.09 18.56 21.55
CA LEU A 313 -13.04 17.66 20.91
C LEU A 313 -14.00 17.04 21.93
N LEU A 314 -13.52 16.68 23.12
CA LEU A 314 -14.36 16.19 24.22
C LEU A 314 -15.33 17.27 24.71
N LEU A 315 -14.92 18.54 24.80
CA LEU A 315 -15.79 19.65 25.14
C LEU A 315 -16.89 19.85 24.08
N LEU A 316 -16.57 19.72 22.81
CA LEU A 316 -17.56 19.74 21.72
C LEU A 316 -18.58 18.59 21.86
N ILE A 317 -18.11 17.39 22.18
CA ILE A 317 -18.96 16.23 22.44
C ILE A 317 -19.91 16.49 23.62
N PHE A 318 -19.49 17.22 24.64
CA PHE A 318 -20.32 17.54 25.79
C PHE A 318 -21.46 18.54 25.53
N ILE A 319 -21.42 19.28 24.42
CA ILE A 319 -22.43 20.33 24.12
C ILE A 319 -23.84 19.75 24.17
N ILE A 320 -24.10 18.70 23.38
CA ILE A 320 -25.47 18.11 23.28
C ILE A 320 -25.94 17.49 24.61
N PRO A 321 -25.13 16.61 25.27
CA PRO A 321 -25.48 16.10 26.59
C PRO A 321 -25.70 17.20 27.64
N THR A 322 -24.94 18.29 27.60
CA THR A 322 -25.08 19.43 28.49
C THR A 322 -26.42 20.16 28.26
N ILE A 323 -26.79 20.43 27.03
CA ILE A 323 -28.09 21.02 26.69
C ILE A 323 -29.22 20.19 27.30
N ILE A 324 -29.15 18.86 27.22
CA ILE A 324 -30.16 17.97 27.79
C ILE A 324 -30.19 18.12 29.33
N VAL A 325 -29.04 18.10 30.02
CA VAL A 325 -29.00 18.27 31.49
C VAL A 325 -29.62 19.60 31.94
N TYR A 326 -29.35 20.68 31.19
CA TYR A 326 -29.90 22.00 31.53
C TYR A 326 -31.37 22.20 31.12
N SER A 327 -31.90 21.47 30.15
CA SER A 327 -33.28 21.54 29.68
C SER A 327 -34.28 20.77 30.56
N VAL A 328 -33.77 19.93 31.47
CA VAL A 328 -34.61 19.11 32.33
C VAL A 328 -35.33 19.94 33.37
N SER A 329 -36.68 19.89 33.39
CA SER A 329 -37.49 20.40 34.50
C SER A 329 -37.62 19.33 35.61
N PRO A 330 -37.57 19.71 36.89
CA PRO A 330 -37.70 18.77 38.01
C PRO A 330 -38.97 17.94 37.93
N LEU A 331 -40.05 18.55 37.53
CA LEU A 331 -41.35 17.90 37.39
C LEU A 331 -41.38 16.85 36.29
N ALA A 332 -40.73 17.15 35.13
CA ALA A 332 -40.63 16.19 34.02
C ALA A 332 -39.71 14.99 34.37
N ALA A 333 -38.68 15.23 35.16
CA ALA A 333 -37.76 14.17 35.62
C ALA A 333 -38.46 13.19 36.57
N ILE A 334 -39.30 13.70 37.49
CA ILE A 334 -40.07 12.90 38.48
C ILE A 334 -41.16 12.09 37.75
N HIS A 335 -41.90 12.72 36.80
CA HIS A 335 -42.95 12.05 36.04
C HIS A 335 -42.47 11.23 34.86
N LYS A 336 -41.14 10.97 34.75
CA LYS A 336 -40.52 10.20 33.64
C LYS A 336 -40.92 10.67 32.22
N ARG A 337 -41.37 11.94 32.08
CA ARG A 337 -41.80 12.54 30.82
C ARG A 337 -40.61 13.08 30.02
N LEU A 338 -39.75 12.16 29.58
CA LEU A 338 -38.64 12.50 28.69
C LEU A 338 -39.10 12.57 27.24
N PRO A 339 -38.52 13.45 26.42
CA PRO A 339 -38.68 13.43 24.98
C PRO A 339 -37.92 12.25 24.37
N MET A 340 -38.29 11.02 24.76
CA MET A 340 -37.57 9.79 24.33
C MET A 340 -37.71 9.54 22.82
N LYS A 341 -38.83 9.98 22.19
CA LYS A 341 -39.02 9.78 20.74
C LYS A 341 -37.97 10.51 19.89
N PRO A 342 -37.69 11.81 20.05
CA PRO A 342 -36.64 12.48 19.29
C PRO A 342 -35.26 11.88 19.55
N LEU A 343 -34.96 11.41 20.77
CA LEU A 343 -33.71 10.75 21.09
C LEU A 343 -33.57 9.41 20.38
N MET A 344 -34.63 8.61 20.29
CA MET A 344 -34.62 7.37 19.51
C MET A 344 -34.40 7.66 18.02
N VAL A 345 -35.03 8.70 17.45
CA VAL A 345 -34.81 9.12 16.06
C VAL A 345 -33.36 9.54 15.84
N THR A 346 -32.77 10.29 16.77
CA THR A 346 -31.38 10.70 16.71
C THR A 346 -30.45 9.49 16.74
N CYS A 347 -30.69 8.51 17.61
CA CYS A 347 -29.90 7.26 17.60
C CYS A 347 -30.00 6.48 16.28
N LEU A 348 -31.20 6.43 15.68
CA LEU A 348 -31.41 5.78 14.40
C LEU A 348 -30.67 6.52 13.27
N LEU A 349 -30.67 7.85 13.27
CA LEU A 349 -29.92 8.65 12.31
C LEU A 349 -28.39 8.41 12.45
N PHE A 350 -27.88 8.38 13.69
CA PHE A 350 -26.46 8.03 13.90
C PHE A 350 -26.13 6.60 13.49
N TYR A 351 -27.06 5.66 13.76
CA TYR A 351 -26.88 4.28 13.31
C TYR A 351 -26.75 4.21 11.78
N THR A 352 -27.66 4.86 11.03
CA THR A 352 -27.60 4.87 9.56
C THR A 352 -26.34 5.51 9.01
N LEU A 353 -25.84 6.57 9.66
CA LEU A 353 -24.60 7.23 9.27
C LEU A 353 -23.40 6.31 9.46
N VAL A 354 -23.32 5.64 10.62
CA VAL A 354 -22.21 4.71 10.91
C VAL A 354 -22.28 3.46 10.03
N ALA A 355 -23.48 2.97 9.72
CA ALA A 355 -23.69 1.89 8.77
C ALA A 355 -23.24 2.29 7.35
N GLY A 356 -23.54 3.50 6.92
CA GLY A 356 -23.03 4.04 5.65
C GLY A 356 -21.51 4.13 5.61
N LEU A 357 -20.87 4.53 6.71
CA LEU A 357 -19.41 4.53 6.84
C LEU A 357 -18.82 3.10 6.77
N LEU A 358 -19.48 2.11 7.40
CA LEU A 358 -19.07 0.71 7.32
C LEU A 358 -19.05 0.23 5.87
N ILE A 359 -20.11 0.52 5.11
CA ILE A 359 -20.22 0.13 3.70
C ILE A 359 -19.14 0.85 2.86
N ALA A 360 -18.92 2.15 3.08
CA ALA A 360 -17.92 2.92 2.35
C ALA A 360 -16.50 2.39 2.59
N VAL A 361 -16.13 2.14 3.85
CA VAL A 361 -14.82 1.56 4.21
C VAL A 361 -14.68 0.14 3.68
N SER A 362 -15.74 -0.66 3.73
CA SER A 362 -15.72 -2.02 3.18
C SER A 362 -15.53 -2.02 1.66
N TYR A 363 -16.19 -1.10 0.95
CA TYR A 363 -16.01 -0.93 -0.49
C TYR A 363 -14.58 -0.56 -0.86
N SER A 364 -13.97 0.37 -0.14
CA SER A 364 -12.57 0.77 -0.35
C SER A 364 -11.58 -0.39 -0.16
N LEU A 365 -11.95 -1.40 0.64
CA LEU A 365 -11.15 -2.58 0.92
C LEU A 365 -11.38 -3.75 -0.06
N ASP A 366 -12.43 -3.71 -0.87
CA ASP A 366 -12.76 -4.84 -1.76
C ASP A 366 -11.63 -5.14 -2.74
N ALA A 367 -11.01 -4.12 -3.35
CA ALA A 367 -9.90 -4.31 -4.27
C ALA A 367 -8.62 -4.84 -3.57
N PRO A 368 -8.11 -4.24 -2.48
CA PRO A 368 -7.00 -4.79 -1.70
C PRO A 368 -7.28 -6.22 -1.20
N MET A 369 -8.50 -6.51 -0.74
CA MET A 369 -8.88 -7.85 -0.26
C MET A 369 -8.83 -8.88 -1.38
N ASN A 370 -9.33 -8.55 -2.57
CA ASN A 370 -9.24 -9.44 -3.72
C ASN A 370 -7.77 -9.70 -4.10
N GLN A 371 -6.94 -8.66 -4.11
CA GLN A 371 -5.49 -8.80 -4.35
C GLN A 371 -4.83 -9.69 -3.29
N PHE A 372 -5.13 -9.49 -2.01
CA PHE A 372 -4.59 -10.31 -0.92
C PHE A 372 -5.01 -11.78 -1.04
N ILE A 373 -6.29 -12.05 -1.26
CA ILE A 373 -6.81 -13.41 -1.46
C ILE A 373 -6.13 -14.05 -2.68
N ASN A 374 -5.95 -13.27 -3.75
CA ASN A 374 -5.26 -13.73 -4.94
C ASN A 374 -3.80 -14.05 -4.65
N ASN A 375 -3.07 -13.15 -3.99
CA ASN A 375 -1.67 -13.39 -3.61
C ASN A 375 -1.52 -14.59 -2.67
N MET A 376 -2.46 -14.81 -1.74
CA MET A 376 -2.47 -16.04 -0.92
C MET A 376 -2.67 -17.32 -1.73
N LYS A 377 -3.53 -17.26 -2.76
CA LYS A 377 -3.73 -18.40 -3.67
C LYS A 377 -2.49 -18.63 -4.51
N VAL A 378 -1.92 -17.56 -5.11
CA VAL A 378 -0.64 -17.63 -5.83
C VAL A 378 0.42 -18.25 -4.94
N SER A 379 0.64 -17.74 -3.75
CA SER A 379 1.64 -18.27 -2.80
C SER A 379 1.47 -19.77 -2.53
N ARG A 380 0.24 -20.26 -2.44
CA ARG A 380 -0.04 -21.70 -2.23
C ARG A 380 0.27 -22.54 -3.46
N GLU A 381 -0.15 -22.09 -4.63
CA GLU A 381 0.02 -22.82 -5.88
C GLU A 381 1.45 -22.74 -6.42
N TRP A 382 2.15 -21.66 -6.08
CA TRP A 382 3.56 -21.45 -6.44
C TRP A 382 4.55 -22.10 -5.48
N LYS A 383 4.08 -22.84 -4.48
CA LYS A 383 4.92 -23.50 -3.48
C LYS A 383 5.98 -24.43 -4.08
N ASN A 384 5.69 -25.07 -5.22
CA ASN A 384 6.62 -25.98 -5.87
C ASN A 384 7.79 -25.27 -6.60
N VAL A 385 7.69 -23.95 -6.78
CA VAL A 385 8.69 -23.10 -7.43
C VAL A 385 9.14 -21.94 -6.53
N GLU A 386 8.77 -21.97 -5.23
CA GLU A 386 9.02 -20.87 -4.29
C GLU A 386 10.51 -20.57 -4.06
N ASP A 387 11.37 -21.58 -4.21
CA ASP A 387 12.81 -21.46 -4.01
C ASP A 387 13.58 -21.06 -5.29
N MET A 388 12.90 -21.00 -6.44
CA MET A 388 13.50 -20.53 -7.69
C MET A 388 13.74 -19.02 -7.64
N TYR A 389 14.80 -18.56 -8.30
CA TYR A 389 15.16 -17.16 -8.36
C TYR A 389 14.60 -16.50 -9.63
N VAL A 390 14.23 -15.24 -9.48
CA VAL A 390 13.76 -14.35 -10.55
C VAL A 390 14.49 -13.01 -10.43
N ILE A 391 14.52 -12.22 -11.50
CA ILE A 391 14.99 -10.83 -11.43
C ILE A 391 14.02 -10.07 -10.53
N SER A 392 14.51 -9.50 -9.43
CA SER A 392 13.70 -8.73 -8.49
C SER A 392 13.55 -7.27 -8.91
N SER A 393 14.64 -6.67 -9.30
CA SER A 393 14.69 -5.29 -9.76
C SER A 393 15.92 -5.10 -10.65
N PHE A 394 15.89 -4.06 -11.42
CA PHE A 394 17.04 -3.52 -12.14
C PHE A 394 16.82 -2.00 -12.31
N VAL A 395 17.92 -1.30 -12.50
CA VAL A 395 17.95 0.16 -12.69
C VAL A 395 18.16 0.43 -14.17
N GLU A 396 17.69 1.56 -14.67
CA GLU A 396 17.81 1.93 -16.09
C GLU A 396 19.28 2.07 -16.54
N GLY A 397 20.16 2.47 -15.64
CA GLY A 397 21.55 2.70 -15.98
C GLY A 397 21.69 3.75 -17.10
N ASP A 398 22.58 3.50 -18.03
CA ASP A 398 22.77 4.30 -19.23
C ASP A 398 21.82 3.92 -20.39
N ASP A 399 20.97 2.92 -20.20
CA ASP A 399 20.01 2.40 -21.18
C ASP A 399 18.67 3.17 -21.28
N VAL A 400 18.62 4.41 -20.82
CA VAL A 400 17.41 5.26 -20.92
C VAL A 400 16.90 5.36 -22.35
N GLY A 401 17.79 5.30 -23.34
CA GLY A 401 17.44 5.27 -24.76
C GLY A 401 16.55 4.08 -25.15
N THR A 402 16.72 2.94 -24.52
CA THR A 402 15.87 1.75 -24.70
C THR A 402 14.43 2.00 -24.25
N TYR A 403 14.25 2.57 -23.06
CA TYR A 403 12.92 2.94 -22.54
C TYR A 403 12.25 4.03 -23.36
N ALA A 404 13.02 4.95 -23.92
CA ALA A 404 12.53 5.98 -24.84
C ALA A 404 12.25 5.45 -26.25
N GLY A 405 12.58 4.20 -26.55
CA GLY A 405 12.42 3.60 -27.88
C GLY A 405 13.37 4.18 -28.95
N THR A 406 14.48 4.79 -28.52
CA THR A 406 15.49 5.38 -29.44
C THR A 406 16.66 4.46 -29.70
N THR A 407 16.93 3.52 -28.79
CA THR A 407 17.95 2.46 -28.92
C THR A 407 17.35 1.11 -28.51
N ASN A 408 18.10 0.03 -28.70
CA ASN A 408 17.79 -1.32 -28.23
C ASN A 408 19.02 -1.95 -27.59
N SER A 409 19.84 -1.11 -26.91
CA SER A 409 21.08 -1.52 -26.26
C SER A 409 20.83 -2.55 -25.17
N LEU A 410 19.95 -2.25 -24.23
CA LEU A 410 19.62 -3.12 -23.10
C LEU A 410 19.09 -4.49 -23.56
N GLU A 411 18.16 -4.50 -24.53
CA GLU A 411 17.61 -5.75 -25.05
C GLU A 411 18.68 -6.63 -25.69
N ARG A 412 19.64 -6.00 -26.37
CA ARG A 412 20.77 -6.72 -26.97
C ARG A 412 21.73 -7.24 -25.90
N SER A 413 22.11 -6.42 -24.94
CA SER A 413 22.99 -6.83 -23.83
C SER A 413 22.35 -7.96 -23.02
N MET A 414 21.06 -7.86 -22.71
CA MET A 414 20.31 -8.92 -22.03
C MET A 414 20.17 -10.19 -22.88
N TYR A 415 20.02 -10.05 -24.21
CA TYR A 415 20.02 -11.21 -25.10
C TYR A 415 21.37 -11.91 -25.12
N ASN A 416 22.48 -11.18 -25.24
CA ASN A 416 23.84 -11.72 -25.22
C ASN A 416 24.13 -12.40 -23.88
N PHE A 417 23.73 -11.77 -22.79
CA PHE A 417 23.82 -12.35 -21.46
C PHE A 417 23.01 -13.65 -21.35
N TYR A 418 21.73 -13.65 -21.78
CA TYR A 418 20.92 -14.87 -21.80
C TYR A 418 21.54 -15.95 -22.67
N GLN A 419 22.06 -15.62 -23.85
CA GLN A 419 22.76 -16.58 -24.74
C GLN A 419 23.88 -17.29 -23.98
N ARG A 420 24.68 -16.55 -23.21
CA ARG A 420 25.80 -17.06 -22.44
C ARG A 420 25.37 -17.96 -21.27
N ILE A 421 24.35 -17.53 -20.50
CA ILE A 421 23.91 -18.28 -19.32
C ILE A 421 22.94 -19.43 -19.64
N SER A 422 22.34 -19.45 -20.83
CA SER A 422 21.36 -20.48 -21.24
C SER A 422 21.93 -21.89 -21.27
N GLU A 423 23.30 -22.01 -21.38
CA GLU A 423 24.00 -23.28 -21.32
C GLU A 423 24.17 -23.83 -19.89
N LEU A 424 23.98 -22.98 -18.87
CA LEU A 424 24.07 -23.39 -17.47
C LEU A 424 22.88 -24.27 -17.08
N PRO A 425 23.13 -25.45 -16.48
CA PRO A 425 22.06 -26.28 -15.95
C PRO A 425 21.28 -25.52 -14.84
N GLY A 426 19.98 -25.39 -14.97
CA GLY A 426 19.16 -24.68 -14.00
C GLY A 426 18.82 -23.23 -14.35
N VAL A 427 19.27 -22.73 -15.50
CA VAL A 427 18.79 -21.48 -16.10
C VAL A 427 17.67 -21.80 -17.07
N TYR A 428 16.49 -21.17 -16.90
CA TYR A 428 15.30 -21.47 -17.65
C TYR A 428 14.65 -20.22 -18.23
N ILE A 429 14.02 -20.37 -19.39
CA ILE A 429 12.92 -19.53 -19.81
C ILE A 429 11.63 -20.22 -19.39
N ALA A 430 10.80 -19.54 -18.61
CA ALA A 430 9.49 -20.06 -18.24
C ALA A 430 8.48 -18.90 -18.04
N GLN A 431 7.52 -18.80 -18.95
CA GLN A 431 6.47 -17.82 -18.95
C GLN A 431 5.18 -18.38 -19.57
N GLY A 432 4.04 -18.03 -19.03
CA GLY A 432 2.74 -18.38 -19.59
C GLY A 432 1.81 -17.19 -19.70
N LYS A 433 1.05 -17.17 -20.79
CA LYS A 433 0.01 -16.18 -21.06
C LYS A 433 -1.27 -16.88 -21.44
N PHE A 434 -2.38 -16.53 -20.76
CA PHE A 434 -3.69 -16.97 -21.17
C PHE A 434 -4.23 -15.98 -22.23
N LEU A 435 -4.44 -16.46 -23.45
CA LEU A 435 -5.05 -15.71 -24.52
C LEU A 435 -6.57 -15.89 -24.40
N ASN A 436 -7.21 -14.95 -23.69
CA ASN A 436 -8.64 -14.97 -23.43
C ASN A 436 -9.45 -14.54 -24.65
N GLN A 437 -10.77 -14.67 -24.57
CA GLN A 437 -11.67 -14.36 -25.69
C GLN A 437 -11.56 -12.88 -26.10
N GLU A 438 -11.48 -11.98 -25.14
CA GLU A 438 -11.34 -10.53 -25.39
C GLU A 438 -10.08 -10.21 -26.20
N TYR A 439 -8.95 -10.85 -25.88
CA TYR A 439 -7.72 -10.71 -26.64
C TYR A 439 -7.87 -11.27 -28.06
N LEU A 440 -8.46 -12.45 -28.21
CA LEU A 440 -8.66 -13.06 -29.53
C LEU A 440 -9.59 -12.22 -30.41
N ASP A 441 -10.64 -11.64 -29.81
CA ASP A 441 -11.56 -10.75 -30.52
C ASP A 441 -10.87 -9.41 -30.92
N ALA A 442 -9.96 -8.91 -30.08
CA ALA A 442 -9.20 -7.68 -30.36
C ALA A 442 -8.21 -7.86 -31.53
N VAL A 443 -7.62 -9.05 -31.68
CA VAL A 443 -6.67 -9.33 -32.77
C VAL A 443 -7.39 -9.86 -34.03
N TYR A 444 -8.71 -10.08 -33.95
CA TYR A 444 -9.52 -10.47 -35.09
C TYR A 444 -9.56 -9.33 -36.12
N GLY A 445 -9.05 -9.57 -37.29
CA GLY A 445 -8.87 -8.55 -38.32
C GLY A 445 -7.43 -8.04 -38.48
N THR A 446 -6.58 -8.26 -37.47
CA THR A 446 -5.12 -8.08 -37.59
C THR A 446 -4.47 -9.32 -38.22
N TYR A 447 -4.93 -10.51 -37.79
CA TYR A 447 -4.51 -11.80 -38.34
C TYR A 447 -5.62 -12.45 -39.12
N GLN A 448 -5.28 -13.20 -40.17
CA GLN A 448 -6.25 -13.90 -41.03
C GLN A 448 -6.80 -15.16 -40.33
N HIS A 449 -5.97 -15.80 -39.52
CA HIS A 449 -6.32 -17.03 -38.83
C HIS A 449 -6.26 -16.81 -37.30
N VAL A 450 -7.42 -16.63 -36.66
CA VAL A 450 -7.50 -16.44 -35.19
C VAL A 450 -8.23 -17.65 -34.58
N PRO A 451 -7.66 -18.32 -33.58
CA PRO A 451 -8.34 -19.41 -32.86
C PRO A 451 -9.66 -18.94 -32.24
N LYS A 452 -10.71 -19.76 -32.36
CA LYS A 452 -12.05 -19.42 -31.84
C LYS A 452 -12.18 -19.60 -30.33
N LYS A 453 -11.27 -20.39 -29.70
CA LYS A 453 -11.32 -20.74 -28.28
C LYS A 453 -10.11 -20.19 -27.57
N PRO A 454 -10.26 -19.62 -26.35
CA PRO A 454 -9.15 -19.25 -25.49
C PRO A 454 -8.21 -20.41 -25.23
N PHE A 455 -6.91 -20.12 -25.08
CA PHE A 455 -5.90 -21.14 -24.83
C PHE A 455 -4.72 -20.58 -24.04
N TRP A 456 -3.99 -21.48 -23.38
CA TRP A 456 -2.73 -21.17 -22.75
C TRP A 456 -1.59 -21.23 -23.76
N TYR A 457 -0.81 -20.16 -23.83
CA TYR A 457 0.45 -20.08 -24.56
C TYR A 457 1.60 -20.02 -23.58
N LEU A 458 2.45 -21.06 -23.58
CA LEU A 458 3.61 -21.19 -22.71
C LEU A 458 4.90 -21.05 -23.52
N LYS A 459 5.89 -20.33 -22.97
CA LYS A 459 7.27 -20.26 -23.50
C LYS A 459 8.18 -20.95 -22.52
N PHE A 460 8.83 -22.02 -22.94
CA PHE A 460 9.74 -22.78 -22.12
C PHE A 460 11.07 -23.01 -22.82
N SER A 461 12.18 -22.89 -22.07
CA SER A 461 13.46 -23.35 -22.56
C SER A 461 13.51 -24.89 -22.59
N TYR A 462 14.40 -25.43 -23.42
CA TYR A 462 14.60 -26.86 -23.49
C TYR A 462 14.97 -27.48 -22.14
N ASN A 463 15.86 -26.84 -21.37
CA ASN A 463 16.27 -27.31 -20.06
C ASN A 463 15.07 -27.46 -19.10
N TYR A 464 14.15 -26.51 -19.13
CA TYR A 464 12.95 -26.57 -18.30
C TYR A 464 11.97 -27.69 -18.73
N LEU A 465 11.81 -27.90 -20.04
CA LEU A 465 11.00 -29.02 -20.55
C LEU A 465 11.55 -30.38 -20.17
N GLN A 466 12.87 -30.52 -20.16
CA GLN A 466 13.56 -31.74 -19.75
C GLN A 466 13.23 -32.07 -18.27
N ASP A 467 13.27 -31.07 -17.40
CA ASP A 467 12.89 -31.21 -15.98
C ASP A 467 11.38 -31.51 -15.80
N LEU A 468 10.56 -31.07 -16.72
CA LEU A 468 9.12 -31.44 -16.75
C LEU A 468 8.88 -32.87 -17.27
N GLY A 469 9.91 -33.56 -17.77
CA GLY A 469 9.82 -34.90 -18.31
C GLY A 469 9.19 -34.97 -19.71
N ILE A 470 9.31 -33.90 -20.49
CA ILE A 470 8.88 -33.83 -21.90
C ILE A 470 10.13 -33.92 -22.78
N PRO A 471 10.52 -35.10 -23.22
CA PRO A 471 11.77 -35.27 -23.99
C PRO A 471 11.58 -34.80 -25.44
N LEU A 472 12.64 -34.24 -25.98
CA LEU A 472 12.79 -33.93 -27.41
C LEU A 472 13.83 -34.88 -28.02
N SER A 473 13.69 -35.14 -29.32
CA SER A 473 14.67 -35.92 -30.05
C SER A 473 15.94 -35.10 -30.36
N ASP A 474 17.06 -35.76 -30.60
CA ASP A 474 18.28 -35.05 -30.96
C ASP A 474 18.17 -34.27 -32.28
N GLU A 475 17.32 -34.75 -33.20
CA GLU A 475 17.01 -34.07 -34.47
C GLU A 475 16.25 -32.76 -34.19
N GLU A 476 15.25 -32.78 -33.29
CA GLU A 476 14.49 -31.60 -32.89
C GLU A 476 15.38 -30.56 -32.21
N LEU A 477 16.30 -31.00 -31.37
CA LEU A 477 17.30 -30.14 -30.72
C LEU A 477 18.22 -29.48 -31.72
N LEU A 478 18.68 -30.21 -32.71
CA LEU A 478 19.56 -29.67 -33.77
C LEU A 478 18.81 -28.63 -34.63
N GLU A 479 17.57 -28.90 -35.00
CA GLU A 479 16.72 -27.94 -35.72
C GLU A 479 16.51 -26.64 -34.94
N MET A 480 16.26 -26.72 -33.64
CA MET A 480 16.12 -25.53 -32.80
C MET A 480 17.40 -24.71 -32.69
N ARG A 481 18.59 -25.36 -32.57
CA ARG A 481 19.87 -24.69 -32.60
C ARG A 481 20.17 -24.03 -33.95
N ASN A 482 19.53 -24.50 -35.02
CA ASN A 482 19.56 -23.87 -36.34
C ASN A 482 18.54 -22.73 -36.47
N GLY A 483 17.84 -22.35 -35.36
CA GLY A 483 16.90 -21.27 -35.31
C GLY A 483 15.45 -21.67 -35.62
N THR A 484 15.15 -22.95 -35.86
CA THR A 484 13.78 -23.40 -36.11
C THR A 484 12.93 -23.24 -34.86
N ARG A 485 11.72 -22.65 -34.98
CA ARG A 485 10.75 -22.53 -33.88
C ARG A 485 9.91 -23.78 -33.78
N LEU A 486 10.06 -24.50 -32.67
CA LEU A 486 9.30 -25.71 -32.38
C LEU A 486 8.15 -25.38 -31.45
N TYR A 487 6.93 -25.76 -31.88
CA TYR A 487 5.70 -25.64 -31.11
C TYR A 487 5.12 -27.02 -30.80
N LEU A 488 4.81 -27.25 -29.52
CA LEU A 488 4.03 -28.40 -29.11
C LEU A 488 2.56 -28.01 -29.04
N LEU A 489 1.72 -28.69 -29.82
CA LEU A 489 0.29 -28.47 -29.90
C LEU A 489 -0.46 -29.60 -29.21
N PRO A 490 -1.49 -29.33 -28.39
CA PRO A 490 -2.19 -30.39 -27.67
C PRO A 490 -2.99 -31.26 -28.64
N ASN A 491 -3.02 -32.57 -28.36
CA ASN A 491 -3.77 -33.55 -29.15
C ASN A 491 -5.30 -33.42 -29.05
N THR A 492 -5.80 -32.51 -28.23
CA THR A 492 -7.23 -32.19 -28.07
C THR A 492 -7.77 -31.32 -29.21
N LEU A 493 -6.90 -30.72 -30.02
CA LEU A 493 -7.28 -29.93 -31.18
C LEU A 493 -7.71 -30.87 -32.33
N ASN A 494 -8.85 -30.58 -32.93
CA ASN A 494 -9.23 -31.27 -34.15
C ASN A 494 -8.42 -30.75 -35.35
N THR A 495 -8.55 -31.42 -36.52
CA THR A 495 -7.72 -31.10 -37.70
C THR A 495 -7.87 -29.63 -38.17
N GLU A 496 -9.10 -29.08 -38.13
CA GLU A 496 -9.37 -27.68 -38.52
C GLU A 496 -8.77 -26.71 -37.48
N GLU A 497 -8.97 -26.93 -36.21
CA GLU A 497 -8.41 -26.14 -35.11
C GLU A 497 -6.88 -26.17 -35.14
N LEU A 498 -6.29 -27.30 -35.49
CA LEU A 498 -4.83 -27.47 -35.59
C LEU A 498 -4.25 -26.60 -36.72
N GLU A 499 -4.86 -26.59 -37.87
CA GLU A 499 -4.39 -25.78 -39.02
C GLU A 499 -4.56 -24.27 -38.73
N VAL A 500 -5.69 -23.86 -38.17
CA VAL A 500 -5.90 -22.48 -37.72
C VAL A 500 -4.84 -22.06 -36.67
N MET A 501 -4.55 -22.92 -35.70
CA MET A 501 -3.53 -22.66 -34.67
C MET A 501 -2.15 -22.49 -35.29
N LYS A 502 -1.73 -23.38 -36.21
CA LYS A 502 -0.45 -23.28 -36.91
C LYS A 502 -0.31 -21.96 -37.67
N ALA A 503 -1.35 -21.61 -38.46
CA ALA A 503 -1.37 -20.37 -39.22
C ALA A 503 -1.30 -19.15 -38.28
N TYR A 504 -2.09 -19.11 -37.22
CA TYR A 504 -2.08 -18.05 -36.21
C TYR A 504 -0.68 -17.86 -35.60
N LEU A 505 -0.03 -18.94 -35.17
CA LEU A 505 1.32 -18.88 -34.55
C LEU A 505 2.36 -18.37 -35.52
N GLN A 506 2.24 -18.64 -36.82
CA GLN A 506 3.10 -18.09 -37.87
C GLN A 506 2.81 -16.61 -38.14
N GLU A 507 1.55 -16.24 -38.30
CA GLU A 507 1.11 -14.85 -38.55
C GLU A 507 1.38 -13.91 -37.40
N SER A 508 1.38 -14.42 -36.14
CA SER A 508 1.61 -13.62 -34.94
C SER A 508 3.06 -13.14 -34.77
N ILE A 509 3.99 -13.65 -35.59
CA ILE A 509 5.39 -13.27 -35.55
C ILE A 509 5.69 -12.28 -36.69
N THR A 510 6.13 -11.09 -36.29
CA THR A 510 6.54 -10.04 -37.23
C THR A 510 7.99 -9.67 -36.96
N VAL A 511 8.88 -10.06 -37.88
CA VAL A 511 10.31 -9.68 -37.85
C VAL A 511 10.47 -8.41 -38.68
N LYS A 512 11.02 -7.35 -38.07
CA LYS A 512 11.26 -6.06 -38.71
C LYS A 512 12.73 -5.93 -39.14
N PRO A 513 13.04 -5.15 -40.20
CA PRO A 513 14.42 -4.81 -40.53
C PRO A 513 15.08 -4.07 -39.32
N GLY A 514 16.27 -4.52 -38.95
CA GLY A 514 16.99 -3.96 -37.78
C GLY A 514 16.71 -4.65 -36.44
N ASP A 515 15.81 -5.63 -36.44
CA ASP A 515 15.57 -6.49 -35.26
C ASP A 515 16.83 -7.30 -34.89
N LEU A 516 16.74 -7.98 -33.73
CA LEU A 516 17.76 -8.90 -33.27
C LEU A 516 18.09 -9.92 -34.36
N GLN A 517 19.35 -10.04 -34.72
CA GLN A 517 19.81 -11.01 -35.73
C GLN A 517 20.02 -12.36 -35.03
N THR A 518 19.12 -13.29 -35.29
CA THR A 518 19.23 -14.70 -34.85
C THR A 518 19.08 -15.62 -36.06
N ASN A 519 19.43 -16.90 -35.92
CA ASN A 519 19.23 -17.87 -36.96
C ASN A 519 17.76 -17.95 -37.44
N PHE A 520 16.81 -17.74 -36.53
CA PHE A 520 15.39 -17.69 -36.87
C PHE A 520 15.04 -16.44 -37.71
N THR A 521 15.54 -15.27 -37.33
CA THR A 521 15.19 -14.02 -38.06
C THR A 521 15.69 -14.04 -39.49
N GLU A 522 16.73 -14.81 -39.76
CA GLU A 522 17.28 -15.02 -41.13
C GLU A 522 16.44 -16.00 -41.95
N ASN A 523 15.95 -17.12 -41.35
CA ASN A 523 15.38 -18.23 -42.08
C ASN A 523 13.93 -18.61 -41.74
N GLN A 524 13.30 -18.02 -40.75
CA GLN A 524 11.92 -18.18 -40.30
C GLN A 524 11.28 -19.57 -40.52
N LYS A 525 11.91 -20.63 -39.96
CA LYS A 525 11.39 -21.99 -40.04
C LYS A 525 10.54 -22.34 -38.83
N PHE A 526 9.46 -23.14 -39.06
CA PHE A 526 8.53 -23.56 -38.04
C PHE A 526 8.34 -25.09 -38.08
N ILE A 527 8.32 -25.72 -36.91
CA ILE A 527 7.94 -27.12 -36.75
C ILE A 527 6.80 -27.19 -35.72
N PHE A 528 5.79 -27.97 -36.03
CA PHE A 528 4.65 -28.20 -35.14
C PHE A 528 4.54 -29.69 -34.83
N LYS A 529 4.57 -30.01 -33.53
CA LYS A 529 4.47 -31.39 -33.03
C LYS A 529 3.24 -31.52 -32.15
N VAL A 530 2.38 -32.52 -32.45
CA VAL A 530 1.27 -32.85 -31.57
C VAL A 530 1.76 -33.63 -30.37
N TYR A 531 1.35 -33.24 -29.17
CA TYR A 531 1.76 -33.87 -27.93
C TYR A 531 0.58 -34.08 -26.96
N GLN A 532 0.79 -34.94 -25.98
CA GLN A 532 -0.15 -35.16 -24.89
C GLN A 532 0.63 -35.00 -23.57
N PRO A 533 0.30 -34.01 -22.75
CA PRO A 533 0.95 -33.88 -21.44
C PRO A 533 0.54 -35.02 -20.52
N SER A 534 1.50 -35.57 -19.78
CA SER A 534 1.26 -36.64 -18.79
C SER A 534 0.65 -36.12 -17.48
N ARG A 535 0.75 -34.83 -17.24
CA ARG A 535 0.24 -34.12 -16.04
C ARG A 535 -0.05 -32.66 -16.41
N PRO A 536 -0.91 -31.97 -15.63
CA PRO A 536 -1.10 -30.53 -15.78
C PRO A 536 0.22 -29.79 -15.65
N ILE A 537 0.45 -28.83 -16.53
CA ILE A 537 1.70 -28.04 -16.61
C ILE A 537 1.49 -26.72 -15.89
N PHE A 538 2.44 -26.35 -15.03
CA PHE A 538 2.44 -25.07 -14.34
C PHE A 538 2.65 -23.90 -15.33
N THR A 539 1.75 -22.89 -15.27
CA THR A 539 1.66 -21.85 -16.31
C THR A 539 2.55 -20.67 -16.10
N TRP A 540 3.17 -20.51 -14.93
CA TRP A 540 3.93 -19.30 -14.58
C TRP A 540 3.13 -17.99 -14.76
N SER A 541 1.83 -18.04 -14.57
CA SER A 541 0.95 -16.88 -14.67
C SER A 541 0.40 -16.49 -13.31
N ASP A 542 0.35 -15.19 -13.05
CA ASP A 542 -0.30 -14.59 -11.88
C ASP A 542 -1.84 -14.53 -12.04
N SER A 543 -2.33 -14.78 -13.23
CA SER A 543 -3.75 -14.67 -13.58
C SER A 543 -4.54 -15.88 -13.06
N ILE A 544 -4.84 -15.87 -11.76
CA ILE A 544 -5.51 -16.96 -11.03
C ILE A 544 -6.91 -17.25 -11.57
N SER A 545 -7.58 -16.24 -12.15
CA SER A 545 -8.90 -16.39 -12.75
C SER A 545 -8.94 -17.43 -13.86
N TYR A 546 -7.81 -17.72 -14.49
CA TYR A 546 -7.68 -18.70 -15.56
C TYR A 546 -6.94 -19.97 -15.12
N GLY A 547 -6.53 -20.06 -13.86
CA GLY A 547 -5.78 -21.18 -13.29
C GLY A 547 -4.26 -21.04 -13.40
N THR A 548 -3.54 -21.67 -12.49
CA THR A 548 -2.06 -21.69 -12.46
C THR A 548 -1.48 -22.94 -13.14
N THR A 549 -2.34 -23.85 -13.58
CA THR A 549 -1.97 -25.06 -14.33
C THR A 549 -2.85 -25.21 -15.57
N SER A 550 -2.31 -25.81 -16.63
CA SER A 550 -3.04 -26.14 -17.85
C SER A 550 -2.82 -27.60 -18.23
N GLU A 551 -3.89 -28.26 -18.63
CA GLU A 551 -3.86 -29.64 -19.12
C GLU A 551 -3.44 -29.72 -20.59
N ASN A 552 -3.76 -28.69 -21.37
CA ASN A 552 -3.59 -28.72 -22.82
C ASN A 552 -3.03 -27.39 -23.36
N PRO A 553 -1.88 -26.91 -22.87
CA PRO A 553 -1.30 -25.66 -23.37
C PRO A 553 -0.63 -25.82 -24.75
N VAL A 554 -0.59 -24.74 -25.49
CA VAL A 554 0.34 -24.58 -26.61
C VAL A 554 1.69 -24.19 -26.03
N ILE A 555 2.77 -24.91 -26.36
CA ILE A 555 4.10 -24.64 -25.84
C ILE A 555 5.03 -24.26 -26.98
N PHE A 556 5.65 -23.09 -26.87
CA PHE A 556 6.79 -22.68 -27.68
C PHE A 556 8.09 -23.05 -26.95
N ILE A 557 8.97 -23.72 -27.66
CA ILE A 557 10.27 -24.10 -27.08
C ILE A 557 11.31 -23.08 -27.51
N SER A 558 11.78 -22.33 -26.51
CA SER A 558 12.69 -21.21 -26.68
C SER A 558 14.14 -21.63 -26.56
N THR A 559 14.95 -21.18 -27.52
CA THR A 559 16.40 -21.20 -27.46
C THR A 559 16.93 -19.82 -27.87
N PRO A 560 18.17 -19.45 -27.54
CA PRO A 560 18.72 -18.16 -27.98
C PRO A 560 18.63 -17.98 -29.50
N GLU A 561 18.84 -19.02 -30.30
CA GLU A 561 18.89 -18.98 -31.76
C GLU A 561 17.51 -18.78 -32.41
N ASN A 562 16.40 -19.06 -31.68
CA ASN A 562 15.04 -18.95 -32.22
C ASN A 562 14.20 -17.82 -31.64
N LEU A 563 14.81 -16.95 -30.80
CA LEU A 563 14.21 -15.71 -30.33
C LEU A 563 14.17 -14.63 -31.42
N TYR A 564 13.24 -13.70 -31.30
CA TYR A 564 13.22 -12.44 -32.03
C TYR A 564 13.08 -11.25 -31.09
N PHE A 565 13.21 -10.02 -31.61
CA PHE A 565 13.33 -8.82 -30.80
C PHE A 565 12.26 -8.68 -29.70
N MET A 566 10.98 -8.81 -30.04
CA MET A 566 9.91 -8.69 -29.04
C MET A 566 9.97 -9.70 -27.90
N GLU A 567 10.63 -10.81 -28.10
CA GLU A 567 10.83 -11.83 -27.06
C GLU A 567 12.07 -11.54 -26.24
N SER A 568 13.14 -11.06 -26.84
CA SER A 568 14.33 -10.62 -26.12
C SER A 568 14.05 -9.42 -25.21
N ALA A 569 13.20 -8.50 -25.66
CA ALA A 569 12.73 -7.37 -24.85
C ALA A 569 12.02 -7.81 -23.54
N ASN A 570 11.42 -9.00 -23.50
CA ASN A 570 10.83 -9.54 -22.28
C ASN A 570 11.88 -10.14 -21.31
N LEU A 571 13.15 -10.26 -21.68
CA LEU A 571 14.20 -10.74 -20.77
C LEU A 571 14.48 -9.73 -19.66
N VAL A 572 14.26 -8.44 -19.89
CA VAL A 572 14.41 -7.35 -18.91
C VAL A 572 13.22 -7.23 -17.94
N VAL A 573 12.16 -8.04 -18.10
CA VAL A 573 11.01 -7.98 -17.21
C VAL A 573 11.33 -8.63 -15.87
N SER A 574 11.23 -7.85 -14.81
CA SER A 574 11.41 -8.31 -13.42
C SER A 574 10.19 -9.05 -12.88
N GLY A 575 10.41 -9.79 -11.81
CA GLY A 575 9.38 -10.49 -11.05
C GLY A 575 9.06 -11.89 -11.58
N TYR A 576 8.06 -12.49 -10.96
CA TYR A 576 7.68 -13.86 -11.29
C TYR A 576 7.05 -14.01 -12.70
N ASN A 577 6.59 -12.91 -13.30
CA ASN A 577 6.12 -12.84 -14.69
C ASN A 577 7.25 -12.69 -15.72
N GLY A 578 8.48 -12.38 -15.28
CA GLY A 578 9.64 -12.30 -16.16
C GLY A 578 9.92 -13.64 -16.87
N LEU A 579 10.65 -13.60 -17.96
CA LEU A 579 11.02 -14.80 -18.71
C LEU A 579 12.05 -15.66 -17.97
N LEU A 580 13.08 -15.01 -17.41
CA LEU A 580 14.23 -15.68 -16.81
C LEU A 580 13.89 -16.26 -15.44
N LYS A 581 14.21 -17.54 -15.25
CA LYS A 581 14.11 -18.27 -13.99
C LYS A 581 15.41 -19.01 -13.72
N ILE A 582 15.81 -19.05 -12.46
CA ILE A 582 17.02 -19.75 -12.03
C ILE A 582 16.61 -20.75 -10.95
N ARG A 583 17.03 -22.01 -11.10
CA ARG A 583 16.54 -23.12 -10.28
C ARG A 583 16.89 -22.99 -8.81
N ASP A 584 18.13 -22.65 -8.49
CA ASP A 584 18.66 -22.69 -7.14
C ASP A 584 19.76 -21.62 -6.91
N ARG A 585 20.20 -21.49 -5.66
CA ARG A 585 21.18 -20.51 -5.24
C ARG A 585 22.55 -20.72 -5.90
N GLU A 586 22.98 -21.96 -6.07
CA GLU A 586 24.29 -22.26 -6.68
C GLU A 586 24.32 -21.80 -8.13
N THR A 587 23.27 -22.07 -8.89
CA THR A 587 23.12 -21.58 -10.27
C THR A 587 23.01 -20.04 -10.31
N MET A 588 22.32 -19.43 -9.34
CA MET A 588 22.21 -17.97 -9.25
C MET A 588 23.58 -17.33 -9.02
N GLU A 589 24.41 -17.87 -8.11
CA GLU A 589 25.74 -17.35 -7.85
C GLU A 589 26.67 -17.50 -9.11
N GLN A 590 26.49 -18.55 -9.90
CA GLN A 590 27.17 -18.69 -11.20
C GLN A 590 26.72 -17.65 -12.22
N VAL A 591 25.39 -17.39 -12.29
CA VAL A 591 24.81 -16.38 -13.18
C VAL A 591 25.33 -14.99 -12.83
N VAL A 592 25.39 -14.65 -11.54
CA VAL A 592 25.91 -13.36 -11.05
C VAL A 592 27.41 -13.25 -11.38
N SER A 593 28.20 -14.31 -11.18
CA SER A 593 29.62 -14.31 -11.53
C SER A 593 29.84 -14.07 -13.03
N VAL A 594 29.02 -14.66 -13.91
CA VAL A 594 29.10 -14.41 -15.37
C VAL A 594 28.69 -12.94 -15.67
N LEU A 595 27.65 -12.40 -15.00
CA LEU A 595 27.24 -11.04 -15.18
C LEU A 595 28.38 -10.05 -14.85
N GLU A 596 28.99 -10.21 -13.69
CA GLU A 596 30.06 -9.32 -13.20
C GLU A 596 31.37 -9.41 -14.02
N THR A 597 31.67 -10.60 -14.55
CA THR A 597 32.98 -10.83 -15.22
C THR A 597 32.93 -10.69 -16.74
N GLU A 598 31.79 -11.04 -17.39
CA GLU A 598 31.71 -11.10 -18.85
C GLU A 598 30.80 -10.02 -19.44
N PHE A 599 29.93 -9.36 -18.61
CA PHE A 599 28.96 -8.38 -19.08
C PHE A 599 29.03 -7.06 -18.27
N PRO A 600 30.16 -6.33 -18.38
CA PRO A 600 30.29 -5.04 -17.70
C PRO A 600 29.22 -4.03 -18.11
N ASP A 601 28.70 -4.12 -19.34
CA ASP A 601 27.61 -3.26 -19.87
C ASP A 601 26.27 -3.41 -19.13
N LEU A 602 26.10 -4.47 -18.31
CA LEU A 602 24.90 -4.69 -17.51
C LEU A 602 25.11 -4.44 -16.02
N THR A 603 26.32 -4.05 -15.60
CA THR A 603 26.62 -3.82 -14.18
C THR A 603 25.98 -2.54 -13.67
N ASP A 604 25.85 -1.51 -14.52
CA ASP A 604 25.16 -0.26 -14.22
C ASP A 604 23.64 -0.46 -14.04
N ASN A 605 23.06 -1.50 -14.67
CA ASN A 605 21.66 -1.88 -14.50
C ASN A 605 21.35 -2.54 -13.15
N ARG A 606 22.37 -2.88 -12.35
CA ARG A 606 22.25 -3.48 -11.00
C ARG A 606 21.22 -4.60 -10.93
N LEU A 607 21.33 -5.57 -11.84
CA LEU A 607 20.43 -6.72 -11.84
C LEU A 607 20.45 -7.44 -10.50
N SER A 608 19.34 -7.46 -9.80
CA SER A 608 19.20 -8.18 -8.53
C SER A 608 18.28 -9.38 -8.67
N PHE A 609 18.59 -10.45 -7.93
CA PHE A 609 17.85 -11.70 -7.95
C PHE A 609 17.27 -12.01 -6.58
N THR A 610 16.02 -12.46 -6.53
CA THR A 610 15.38 -12.91 -5.30
C THR A 610 14.59 -14.19 -5.54
N THR A 611 14.29 -14.92 -4.46
CA THR A 611 13.43 -16.10 -4.60
C THR A 611 11.98 -15.67 -4.90
N VAL A 612 11.26 -16.49 -5.64
CA VAL A 612 9.82 -16.30 -5.91
C VAL A 612 9.05 -16.08 -4.62
N LYS A 613 9.38 -16.82 -3.57
CA LYS A 613 8.80 -16.66 -2.23
C LYS A 613 9.01 -15.26 -1.66
N ASN A 614 10.24 -14.75 -1.69
CA ASN A 614 10.54 -13.42 -1.16
C ASN A 614 9.88 -12.32 -1.98
N PHE A 615 9.84 -12.48 -3.29
CA PHE A 615 9.13 -11.55 -4.18
C PHE A 615 7.63 -11.48 -3.85
N ILE A 616 6.96 -12.64 -3.71
CA ILE A 616 5.54 -12.71 -3.35
C ILE A 616 5.31 -12.17 -1.93
N ASN A 617 6.19 -12.48 -0.98
CA ASN A 617 6.10 -11.97 0.39
C ASN A 617 6.27 -10.44 0.45
N GLY A 618 7.15 -9.86 -0.37
CA GLY A 618 7.28 -8.40 -0.51
C GLY A 618 5.97 -7.76 -0.94
N LEU A 619 5.32 -8.29 -1.98
CA LEU A 619 4.00 -7.82 -2.41
C LEU A 619 2.91 -7.98 -1.35
N GLN A 620 2.99 -9.02 -0.51
CA GLN A 620 2.02 -9.24 0.58
C GLN A 620 2.24 -8.30 1.76
N LYS A 621 3.45 -7.86 2.02
CA LYS A 621 3.79 -7.03 3.18
C LYS A 621 3.06 -5.69 3.14
N ASP A 622 3.05 -5.00 2.00
CA ASP A 622 2.35 -3.73 1.82
C ASP A 622 0.84 -3.87 1.99
N LEU A 623 0.28 -4.96 1.46
CA LEU A 623 -1.13 -5.28 1.65
C LEU A 623 -1.45 -5.60 3.11
N SER A 624 -0.57 -6.26 3.84
CA SER A 624 -0.78 -6.61 5.26
C SER A 624 -0.91 -5.36 6.12
N TYR A 625 -0.10 -4.33 5.92
CA TYR A 625 -0.23 -3.05 6.64
C TYR A 625 -1.60 -2.41 6.37
N THR A 626 -2.04 -2.39 5.11
CA THR A 626 -3.35 -1.91 4.73
C THR A 626 -4.46 -2.66 5.48
N PHE A 627 -4.37 -4.00 5.60
CA PHE A 627 -5.36 -4.81 6.32
C PHE A 627 -5.36 -4.58 7.81
N TYR A 628 -4.22 -4.49 8.46
CA TYR A 628 -4.15 -4.19 9.90
C TYR A 628 -4.85 -2.88 10.21
N LEU A 629 -4.62 -1.88 9.40
CA LEU A 629 -5.17 -0.55 9.59
C LEU A 629 -6.67 -0.49 9.33
N PHE A 630 -7.12 -0.92 8.15
CA PHE A 630 -8.54 -0.96 7.81
C PHE A 630 -9.33 -1.96 8.66
N GLY A 631 -8.74 -3.09 9.02
CA GLY A 631 -9.33 -4.05 9.94
C GLY A 631 -9.60 -3.43 11.31
N THR A 632 -8.67 -2.63 11.81
CA THR A 632 -8.83 -1.87 13.04
C THR A 632 -9.98 -0.85 12.94
N ILE A 633 -10.07 -0.13 11.82
CA ILE A 633 -11.16 0.83 11.56
C ILE A 633 -12.51 0.10 11.51
N ILE A 634 -12.62 -0.98 10.77
CA ILE A 634 -13.85 -1.79 10.71
C ILE A 634 -14.24 -2.29 12.09
N ALA A 635 -13.28 -2.80 12.88
CA ALA A 635 -13.56 -3.25 14.25
C ALA A 635 -14.12 -2.11 15.11
N ILE A 636 -13.54 -0.92 15.03
CA ILE A 636 -14.03 0.30 15.72
C ILE A 636 -15.45 0.64 15.26
N ILE A 637 -15.72 0.63 13.96
CA ILE A 637 -17.05 0.92 13.41
C ILE A 637 -18.08 -0.10 13.90
N ILE A 638 -17.77 -1.39 13.90
CA ILE A 638 -18.67 -2.44 14.39
C ILE A 638 -18.95 -2.26 15.89
N ILE A 639 -17.93 -2.00 16.70
CA ILE A 639 -18.09 -1.73 18.14
C ILE A 639 -19.01 -0.51 18.32
N THR A 640 -18.88 0.51 17.49
CA THR A 640 -19.75 1.70 17.49
C THR A 640 -21.18 1.35 17.18
N MET A 641 -21.43 0.62 16.12
CA MET A 641 -22.77 0.18 15.75
C MET A 641 -23.42 -0.62 16.87
N MET A 642 -22.64 -1.52 17.53
CA MET A 642 -23.14 -2.27 18.68
C MET A 642 -23.46 -1.38 19.89
N ALA A 643 -22.65 -0.36 20.17
CA ALA A 643 -22.90 0.60 21.23
C ALA A 643 -24.15 1.45 20.97
N ILE A 644 -24.35 1.94 19.74
CA ILE A 644 -25.55 2.66 19.32
C ILE A 644 -26.78 1.76 19.42
N PHE A 645 -26.68 0.56 18.91
CA PHE A 645 -27.76 -0.42 18.97
C PHE A 645 -28.14 -0.76 20.42
N TRP A 646 -27.15 -1.02 21.28
CA TRP A 646 -27.37 -1.25 22.71
C TRP A 646 -28.10 -0.07 23.35
N SER A 647 -27.73 1.14 23.01
CA SER A 647 -28.33 2.37 23.49
C SER A 647 -29.79 2.48 23.08
N PHE A 648 -30.07 2.15 21.83
CA PHE A 648 -31.42 2.11 21.29
C PHE A 648 -32.30 1.09 22.04
N VAL A 649 -31.80 -0.10 22.30
CA VAL A 649 -32.50 -1.16 23.07
C VAL A 649 -32.79 -0.68 24.50
N LEU A 650 -31.82 -0.02 25.15
CA LEU A 650 -32.06 0.55 26.50
C LEU A 650 -33.14 1.65 26.49
N MET A 651 -33.09 2.55 25.52
CA MET A 651 -34.13 3.59 25.39
C MET A 651 -35.49 3.00 25.07
N TYR A 652 -35.56 1.98 24.23
CA TYR A 652 -36.81 1.26 23.94
C TYR A 652 -37.40 0.65 25.22
N ARG A 653 -36.58 0.02 26.06
CA ARG A 653 -37.00 -0.55 27.35
C ARG A 653 -37.55 0.52 28.28
N LEU A 654 -36.88 1.67 28.39
CA LEU A 654 -37.31 2.77 29.23
C LEU A 654 -38.63 3.41 28.75
N LEU A 655 -38.79 3.54 27.42
CA LEU A 655 -39.98 4.14 26.82
C LEU A 655 -41.23 3.28 26.95
N PHE A 656 -41.06 1.96 26.82
CA PHE A 656 -42.16 0.97 26.81
C PHE A 656 -42.16 0.08 28.08
N GLU A 657 -41.56 0.55 29.17
CA GLU A 657 -41.39 -0.21 30.41
C GLU A 657 -42.70 -0.82 30.91
N GLU A 658 -43.77 -0.02 31.06
CA GLU A 658 -45.09 -0.48 31.50
C GLU A 658 -45.70 -1.52 30.55
N LYS A 659 -45.63 -1.29 29.24
CA LYS A 659 -46.13 -2.23 28.23
C LYS A 659 -45.37 -3.57 28.28
N LEU A 660 -44.06 -3.51 28.44
CA LEU A 660 -43.21 -4.70 28.52
C LEU A 660 -43.49 -5.53 29.78
N TYR A 661 -43.75 -4.87 30.93
CA TYR A 661 -44.13 -5.55 32.15
C TYR A 661 -45.51 -6.22 32.03
N VAL A 662 -46.55 -5.53 31.52
CA VAL A 662 -47.85 -6.11 31.26
C VAL A 662 -47.76 -7.33 30.33
N GLN A 663 -47.01 -7.22 29.25
CA GLN A 663 -46.78 -8.33 28.32
C GLN A 663 -46.01 -9.51 28.97
N TYR A 664 -45.08 -9.22 29.90
CA TYR A 664 -44.38 -10.26 30.65
C TYR A 664 -45.33 -11.03 31.53
N PHE A 665 -46.19 -10.34 32.32
CA PHE A 665 -47.20 -10.99 33.16
C PHE A 665 -48.25 -11.73 32.39
N MET A 666 -48.59 -11.31 31.16
CA MET A 666 -49.48 -12.03 30.26
C MET A 666 -48.82 -13.27 29.59
N GLY A 667 -47.54 -13.56 29.91
CA GLY A 667 -46.86 -14.74 29.37
C GLY A 667 -46.36 -14.63 27.91
N PHE A 668 -46.29 -13.39 27.36
CA PHE A 668 -45.78 -13.21 26.02
C PHE A 668 -44.30 -13.61 25.96
N SER A 669 -43.91 -14.35 24.91
CA SER A 669 -42.53 -14.72 24.67
C SER A 669 -41.65 -13.45 24.47
N PRO A 670 -40.37 -13.45 24.86
CA PRO A 670 -39.48 -12.31 24.69
C PRO A 670 -39.44 -11.79 23.25
N TRP A 671 -39.45 -12.67 22.24
CA TRP A 671 -39.50 -12.31 20.83
C TRP A 671 -40.73 -11.46 20.46
N LYS A 672 -41.91 -11.81 21.00
CA LYS A 672 -43.14 -11.04 20.78
C LYS A 672 -43.09 -9.68 21.48
N ARG A 673 -42.48 -9.59 22.66
CA ARG A 673 -42.38 -8.33 23.41
C ARG A 673 -41.48 -7.32 22.72
N TYR A 674 -40.40 -7.77 22.08
CA TYR A 674 -39.44 -6.92 21.39
C TYR A 674 -39.56 -6.94 19.86
N ILE A 675 -40.74 -7.32 19.34
CA ILE A 675 -40.98 -7.40 17.89
C ILE A 675 -40.71 -6.08 17.17
N GLY A 676 -40.97 -4.93 17.84
CA GLY A 676 -40.65 -3.61 17.28
C GLY A 676 -39.16 -3.36 17.10
N VAL A 677 -38.34 -3.83 18.03
CA VAL A 677 -36.87 -3.76 17.89
C VAL A 677 -36.37 -4.70 16.80
N LEU A 678 -36.91 -5.93 16.77
CA LEU A 678 -36.56 -6.93 15.75
C LEU A 678 -36.91 -6.45 14.34
N SER A 679 -38.10 -5.88 14.15
CA SER A 679 -38.52 -5.35 12.85
C SER A 679 -37.62 -4.21 12.37
N LEU A 680 -37.16 -3.35 13.28
CA LEU A 680 -36.19 -2.30 12.96
C LEU A 680 -34.83 -2.87 12.56
N ILE A 681 -34.29 -3.84 13.34
CA ILE A 681 -33.01 -4.50 12.99
C ILE A 681 -33.09 -5.08 11.58
N ILE A 682 -34.13 -5.87 11.32
CA ILE A 682 -34.32 -6.50 10.02
C ILE A 682 -34.43 -5.44 8.90
N SER A 683 -35.22 -4.39 9.11
CA SER A 683 -35.37 -3.33 8.11
C SER A 683 -34.06 -2.62 7.80
N PHE A 684 -33.28 -2.28 8.82
CA PHE A 684 -31.97 -1.63 8.63
C PHE A 684 -30.96 -2.56 7.97
N SER A 685 -30.86 -3.81 8.42
CA SER A 685 -29.94 -4.79 7.81
C SER A 685 -30.30 -5.11 6.36
N VAL A 686 -31.60 -5.15 6.02
CA VAL A 686 -32.04 -5.30 4.62
C VAL A 686 -31.66 -4.07 3.80
N MET A 687 -31.84 -2.86 4.34
CA MET A 687 -31.44 -1.62 3.66
C MET A 687 -29.91 -1.57 3.45
N GLU A 688 -29.12 -1.91 4.47
CA GLU A 688 -27.66 -2.00 4.38
C GLU A 688 -27.22 -3.03 3.34
N LEU A 689 -27.88 -4.19 3.30
CA LEU A 689 -27.62 -5.23 2.31
C LEU A 689 -27.91 -4.76 0.89
N ILE A 690 -29.06 -4.09 0.68
CA ILE A 690 -29.43 -3.54 -0.63
C ILE A 690 -28.39 -2.50 -1.07
N VAL A 691 -27.97 -1.59 -0.18
CA VAL A 691 -26.96 -0.58 -0.49
C VAL A 691 -25.62 -1.26 -0.82
N SER A 692 -25.18 -2.26 -0.05
CA SER A 692 -23.95 -3.01 -0.30
C SER A 692 -23.97 -3.71 -1.67
N ILE A 693 -25.12 -4.26 -2.07
CA ILE A 693 -25.31 -4.89 -3.39
C ILE A 693 -25.27 -3.84 -4.50
N LEU A 694 -25.97 -2.70 -4.33
CA LEU A 694 -25.98 -1.63 -5.32
C LEU A 694 -24.60 -1.00 -5.55
N VAL A 695 -23.82 -0.87 -4.48
CA VAL A 695 -22.44 -0.37 -4.52
C VAL A 695 -21.49 -1.45 -5.07
N GLY A 696 -21.89 -2.73 -5.06
CA GLY A 696 -21.07 -3.85 -5.52
C GLY A 696 -20.00 -4.31 -4.51
N SER A 697 -20.12 -3.92 -3.22
CA SER A 697 -19.16 -4.28 -2.18
C SER A 697 -19.38 -5.69 -1.66
N LYS A 698 -18.46 -6.61 -1.96
CA LYS A 698 -18.48 -7.99 -1.44
C LYS A 698 -18.21 -8.03 0.07
N LEU A 699 -17.22 -7.28 0.52
CA LEU A 699 -16.90 -7.17 1.94
C LEU A 699 -18.03 -6.49 2.71
N GLY A 700 -18.68 -5.47 2.14
CA GLY A 700 -19.85 -4.81 2.69
C GLY A 700 -21.00 -5.78 2.96
N ILE A 701 -21.29 -6.70 2.04
CA ILE A 701 -22.30 -7.76 2.24
C ILE A 701 -21.94 -8.64 3.44
N VAL A 702 -20.68 -9.10 3.52
CA VAL A 702 -20.21 -9.94 4.62
C VAL A 702 -20.30 -9.21 5.96
N MET A 703 -19.86 -7.95 6.00
CA MET A 703 -19.91 -7.13 7.23
C MET A 703 -21.33 -6.82 7.67
N THR A 704 -22.27 -6.56 6.75
CA THR A 704 -23.69 -6.38 7.06
C THR A 704 -24.27 -7.65 7.68
N LEU A 705 -23.99 -8.84 7.14
CA LEU A 705 -24.45 -10.10 7.71
C LEU A 705 -23.82 -10.36 9.09
N ALA A 706 -22.54 -10.06 9.26
CA ALA A 706 -21.86 -10.20 10.54
C ALA A 706 -22.46 -9.25 11.60
N THR A 707 -22.67 -7.97 11.28
CA THR A 707 -23.29 -7.00 12.20
C THR A 707 -24.71 -7.42 12.57
N PHE A 708 -25.51 -7.89 11.62
CA PHE A 708 -26.84 -8.46 11.89
C PHE A 708 -26.78 -9.61 12.88
N ALA A 709 -25.92 -10.59 12.68
CA ALA A 709 -25.75 -11.71 13.59
C ALA A 709 -25.35 -11.26 15.00
N PHE A 710 -24.41 -10.32 15.11
CA PHE A 710 -23.97 -9.74 16.38
C PHE A 710 -25.12 -8.97 17.08
N GLN A 711 -25.96 -8.22 16.36
CA GLN A 711 -27.11 -7.53 16.92
C GLN A 711 -28.15 -8.49 17.50
N ILE A 712 -28.44 -9.57 16.78
CA ILE A 712 -29.37 -10.62 17.27
C ILE A 712 -28.78 -11.29 18.52
N MET A 713 -27.49 -11.62 18.53
CA MET A 713 -26.81 -12.20 19.67
C MET A 713 -26.83 -11.24 20.88
N LEU A 714 -26.55 -9.97 20.67
CA LEU A 714 -26.55 -8.94 21.70
C LEU A 714 -27.97 -8.73 22.27
N LEU A 715 -28.99 -8.72 21.42
CA LEU A 715 -30.39 -8.68 21.83
C LEU A 715 -30.71 -9.90 22.71
N TYR A 716 -30.35 -11.10 22.28
CA TYR A 716 -30.55 -12.34 23.04
C TYR A 716 -29.92 -12.27 24.43
N PHE A 717 -28.61 -11.97 24.53
CA PHE A 717 -27.92 -11.90 25.81
C PHE A 717 -28.44 -10.79 26.73
N SER A 718 -28.83 -9.63 26.17
CA SER A 718 -29.30 -8.50 26.97
C SER A 718 -30.69 -8.72 27.56
N LEU A 719 -31.56 -9.38 26.79
CA LEU A 719 -32.97 -9.52 27.11
C LEU A 719 -33.28 -10.78 27.92
N PHE A 720 -32.62 -11.90 27.60
CA PHE A 720 -32.95 -13.17 28.21
C PHE A 720 -32.29 -13.38 29.60
N ARG A 721 -31.13 -12.82 29.84
CA ARG A 721 -30.36 -13.10 31.07
C ARG A 721 -30.65 -12.16 32.26
N LYS A 722 -31.21 -10.98 32.05
CA LYS A 722 -31.39 -9.95 33.09
C LYS A 722 -32.83 -9.49 33.32
N GLU A 723 -33.77 -9.94 32.50
CA GLU A 723 -35.15 -9.44 32.57
C GLU A 723 -35.86 -9.83 33.86
N GLY A 724 -35.64 -11.09 34.32
CA GLY A 724 -36.22 -11.56 35.58
C GLY A 724 -35.71 -10.83 36.83
N GLU A 725 -34.38 -10.53 36.86
CA GLU A 725 -33.80 -9.78 37.98
C GLU A 725 -34.25 -8.31 38.04
N SER A 726 -34.38 -7.64 36.88
CA SER A 726 -34.83 -6.23 36.84
C SER A 726 -36.30 -6.05 37.19
N ILE A 727 -37.13 -7.02 36.86
CA ILE A 727 -38.56 -7.02 37.20
C ILE A 727 -38.74 -7.25 38.71
N ILE A 728 -38.00 -8.19 39.30
CA ILE A 728 -38.06 -8.44 40.75
C ILE A 728 -37.55 -7.20 41.53
N GLN A 729 -36.54 -6.49 41.01
CA GLN A 729 -36.00 -5.31 41.64
C GLN A 729 -36.93 -4.11 41.57
N SER A 730 -37.66 -3.93 40.45
CA SER A 730 -38.68 -2.85 40.30
C SER A 730 -39.93 -3.07 41.14
N PHE A 731 -40.21 -4.30 41.61
CA PHE A 731 -41.27 -4.59 42.57
C PHE A 731 -40.83 -4.43 44.03
N LYS A 732 -39.52 -4.31 44.30
CA LYS A 732 -38.98 -4.06 45.65
C LYS A 732 -38.74 -2.57 45.92
N GLU A 733 -38.79 -1.73 44.88
CA GLU A 733 -38.80 -0.27 44.95
C GLU A 733 -40.23 0.28 44.85
#